data_220abb0b5c4b10d28749c37326ff2569
#
_entry.id   220abb0b5c4b10d28749c37326ff2569
#
_cell.length_a   1.000
_cell.length_b   1.000
_cell.length_c   1.000
_cell.angle_alpha   90.00
_cell.angle_beta   90.00
_cell.angle_gamma   90.00
#
_symmetry.space_group_name_H-M   'P 1'
#
loop_
_entity.id
_entity.type
_entity.pdbx_description
1 polymer ?
#
loop_
_entity_poly.entity_id
_entity_poly.type
_entity_poly.pdbx_seq_one_letter_code
_entity_poly.pdbx_strand_id
1 'polypeptide(L)'
;MHKSFIAIAIGATLVTGTLAGCSTSDTKVQNVIAIQTDNPLLQASTLQYQTPDFSVIKDEHFKPALEQGMAEHYQEILTIANNPAAPTFDNTIVAMEKSGALLTRASSVFYNLTGSNSNPALRKIQGEMAPKMAAHSDNINLNPALFARIDSLYNERNNLGLTPEAVRLIEVYHQRFIMAGANLTDEQKVKIRALNEEQSTLTNEFSQRLLRLTKEIAVVVDSKSELAGLTESDITAASNDAKAAGHDGKYLINITNTTRQPVLASLENRELRQRIWEASANRGLSGENETASLVSRLAQLRAERAALLGYENWATYRLAPQMAKTPEAVYSMFGSMVPAVVANTEKEAADIQAMIDKTGGKFELAPWDWEFYAEKVRQEKYALDANSVRPYFEFNRVLEDGVFYTLKELYGVTLKPRPDLPVYHPDVKAYEMFDADGSSMAIFYADYFAREGKRGGAWMSSFVGQSHLEGTKPVVVNVMNIKKAPEGQPTFVSYNEVTTMFHEMGHGTHGMFSKVTYPSLAGTSVSRDFVEFPSTFEEDWAAHPKVLANYAKHYETGQPIPDELLQKLLKSGSFNQGFDTLEYMAAALVDMEWHSLSPDAPLQDVATFEANALKKHGLNISAVPPRYKSTYFAHAFPGGYSASYYAYMWSEILAADAFAYVQTQGGLNRDIGMKYRKTIREVGNSIAPMEAYKNFRGQEPTTEGLLNRRGLKQTL
;
A
#
# COMPACT_ATOMS: atom_id res chain seq x y z
N MET A 1 -24.44 -40.40 40.73
CA MET A 1 -25.46 -41.49 40.81
C MET A 1 -26.07 -41.67 39.45
N HIS A 2 -26.01 -42.88 39.05
CA HIS A 2 -26.67 -43.68 38.02
C HIS A 2 -26.26 -43.47 36.56
N LYS A 3 -25.51 -44.50 36.24
CA LYS A 3 -25.27 -45.19 34.99
C LYS A 3 -26.57 -45.72 34.38
N SER A 4 -26.68 -45.84 33.05
CA SER A 4 -27.25 -47.02 32.42
C SER A 4 -26.72 -47.20 31.01
N PHE A 5 -26.05 -48.31 30.80
CA PHE A 5 -25.74 -48.99 29.53
C PHE A 5 -26.98 -49.75 29.02
N ILE A 6 -27.18 -49.82 27.70
CA ILE A 6 -27.86 -50.95 27.05
C ILE A 6 -27.12 -51.27 25.75
N ALA A 7 -26.57 -52.48 25.69
CA ALA A 7 -26.14 -53.19 24.51
C ALA A 7 -27.14 -54.34 24.28
N ILE A 8 -27.27 -54.82 23.03
CA ILE A 8 -27.84 -56.13 22.57
C ILE A 8 -28.06 -55.99 21.06
N ALA A 9 -27.82 -56.88 20.13
CA ALA A 9 -27.05 -58.11 19.93
C ALA A 9 -27.34 -58.57 18.49
N ILE A 10 -26.37 -59.01 17.84
CA ILE A 10 -26.16 -60.09 16.84
C ILE A 10 -27.38 -60.72 16.20
N GLY A 11 -27.37 -60.79 14.86
CA GLY A 11 -28.12 -61.73 14.05
C GLY A 11 -27.37 -62.08 12.77
N ALA A 12 -26.66 -63.19 12.78
CA ALA A 12 -25.96 -63.74 11.61
C ALA A 12 -26.93 -64.66 10.82
N THR A 13 -26.90 -64.55 9.50
CA THR A 13 -27.40 -65.61 8.62
C THR A 13 -26.41 -65.80 7.46
N LEU A 14 -25.77 -66.95 7.42
CA LEU A 14 -24.97 -67.45 6.31
C LEU A 14 -25.89 -67.95 5.19
N VAL A 15 -25.57 -67.56 3.94
CA VAL A 15 -25.85 -68.42 2.77
C VAL A 15 -24.66 -68.39 1.83
N THR A 16 -24.15 -69.57 1.57
CA THR A 16 -23.06 -69.93 0.65
C THR A 16 -23.43 -69.86 -0.79
N GLY A 17 -22.50 -69.42 -1.67
CA GLY A 17 -22.66 -69.68 -3.10
C GLY A 17 -21.67 -68.96 -4.02
N THR A 18 -20.60 -69.65 -4.37
CA THR A 18 -19.81 -69.72 -5.60
C THR A 18 -18.97 -68.51 -6.11
N LEU A 19 -17.69 -68.81 -6.25
CA LEU A 19 -16.62 -68.12 -6.94
C LEU A 19 -16.92 -67.72 -8.38
N ALA A 20 -16.56 -66.48 -8.78
CA ALA A 20 -15.81 -66.22 -10.03
C ALA A 20 -15.44 -64.75 -10.13
N GLY A 21 -14.15 -64.46 -10.42
CA GLY A 21 -13.77 -63.26 -11.22
C GLY A 21 -13.19 -62.09 -10.43
N CYS A 22 -11.85 -62.04 -10.31
CA CYS A 22 -11.10 -60.83 -10.03
C CYS A 22 -11.43 -59.68 -11.01
N SER A 23 -11.84 -58.53 -10.49
CA SER A 23 -11.51 -57.24 -11.10
C SER A 23 -11.40 -56.21 -9.98
N THR A 24 -10.19 -55.68 -9.79
CA THR A 24 -9.89 -54.53 -8.95
C THR A 24 -10.62 -53.31 -9.50
N SER A 25 -11.63 -52.85 -8.84
CA SER A 25 -12.21 -51.52 -9.08
C SER A 25 -11.64 -50.54 -8.06
N ASP A 26 -10.68 -49.79 -8.50
CA ASP A 26 -10.30 -48.53 -7.86
C ASP A 26 -11.52 -47.60 -7.83
N THR A 27 -12.12 -47.47 -6.67
CA THR A 27 -13.16 -46.48 -6.44
C THR A 27 -12.51 -45.12 -6.30
N LYS A 28 -12.21 -44.48 -7.42
CA LYS A 28 -11.98 -43.03 -7.44
C LYS A 28 -13.26 -42.38 -6.96
N VAL A 29 -13.21 -41.83 -5.76
CA VAL A 29 -14.18 -40.82 -5.32
C VAL A 29 -13.96 -39.59 -6.18
N GLN A 30 -14.63 -39.53 -7.31
CA GLN A 30 -14.81 -38.27 -8.02
C GLN A 30 -15.84 -37.45 -7.22
N ASN A 31 -15.33 -36.52 -6.41
CA ASN A 31 -16.14 -35.38 -6.00
C ASN A 31 -16.42 -34.58 -7.29
N VAL A 32 -17.51 -34.93 -7.97
CA VAL A 32 -18.10 -34.09 -9.00
C VAL A 32 -18.65 -32.87 -8.26
N ILE A 33 -17.86 -31.78 -8.18
CA ILE A 33 -18.37 -30.47 -7.86
C ILE A 33 -19.46 -30.22 -8.93
N ALA A 34 -20.69 -30.12 -8.53
CA ALA A 34 -21.77 -29.73 -9.43
C ALA A 34 -21.41 -28.37 -10.00
N ILE A 35 -21.08 -28.32 -11.29
CA ILE A 35 -20.75 -27.06 -11.99
C ILE A 35 -22.05 -26.26 -11.93
N GLN A 36 -22.06 -25.19 -11.16
CA GLN A 36 -23.09 -24.19 -11.18
C GLN A 36 -22.99 -23.47 -12.52
N THR A 37 -23.75 -23.92 -13.51
CA THR A 37 -23.68 -23.44 -14.90
C THR A 37 -24.01 -21.95 -15.07
N ASP A 38 -24.58 -21.32 -14.03
CA ASP A 38 -25.03 -19.92 -14.03
C ASP A 38 -24.06 -18.94 -13.31
N ASN A 39 -22.85 -19.37 -12.91
CA ASN A 39 -21.89 -18.48 -12.26
C ASN A 39 -21.21 -17.59 -13.30
N PRO A 40 -21.47 -16.27 -13.34
CA PRO A 40 -20.92 -15.35 -14.35
C PRO A 40 -19.41 -15.20 -14.28
N LEU A 41 -18.76 -15.53 -13.15
CA LEU A 41 -17.30 -15.46 -13.00
C LEU A 41 -16.56 -16.57 -13.74
N LEU A 42 -17.24 -17.67 -14.10
CA LEU A 42 -16.60 -18.79 -14.81
C LEU A 42 -16.26 -18.48 -16.28
N GLN A 43 -16.90 -17.46 -16.85
CA GLN A 43 -16.65 -17.02 -18.22
C GLN A 43 -16.15 -15.56 -18.23
N ALA A 44 -15.40 -15.18 -19.26
CA ALA A 44 -15.05 -13.79 -19.49
C ALA A 44 -16.34 -12.98 -19.76
N SER A 45 -16.42 -11.78 -19.16
CA SER A 45 -17.55 -10.89 -19.41
C SER A 45 -17.63 -10.50 -20.89
N THR A 46 -18.84 -10.38 -21.41
CA THR A 46 -19.09 -9.91 -22.79
C THR A 46 -19.14 -8.40 -22.91
N LEU A 47 -19.09 -7.68 -21.78
CA LEU A 47 -19.02 -6.22 -21.77
C LEU A 47 -17.68 -5.73 -22.31
N GLN A 48 -17.64 -4.47 -22.74
CA GLN A 48 -16.44 -3.84 -23.28
C GLN A 48 -15.24 -4.06 -22.36
N TYR A 49 -14.11 -4.54 -22.93
CA TYR A 49 -12.85 -4.85 -22.22
C TYR A 49 -13.00 -5.87 -21.10
N GLN A 50 -13.97 -6.77 -21.21
CA GLN A 50 -14.28 -7.79 -20.19
C GLN A 50 -14.63 -7.15 -18.82
N THR A 51 -15.15 -5.91 -18.84
CA THR A 51 -15.62 -5.23 -17.63
C THR A 51 -16.54 -6.17 -16.83
N PRO A 52 -16.35 -6.36 -15.52
CA PRO A 52 -17.21 -7.21 -14.70
C PRO A 52 -18.68 -6.77 -14.77
N ASP A 53 -19.58 -7.70 -15.01
CA ASP A 53 -21.01 -7.41 -14.98
C ASP A 53 -21.54 -7.45 -13.55
N PHE A 54 -21.42 -6.31 -12.85
CA PHE A 54 -21.87 -6.17 -11.46
C PHE A 54 -23.40 -6.30 -11.30
N SER A 55 -24.18 -6.31 -12.38
CA SER A 55 -25.62 -6.51 -12.29
C SER A 55 -26.02 -7.95 -12.01
N VAL A 56 -25.13 -8.91 -12.33
CA VAL A 56 -25.37 -10.36 -12.18
C VAL A 56 -24.42 -11.06 -11.22
N ILE A 57 -23.26 -10.45 -10.89
CA ILE A 57 -22.31 -11.00 -9.92
C ILE A 57 -22.89 -10.90 -8.50
N LYS A 58 -22.82 -12.02 -7.74
CA LYS A 58 -23.28 -12.12 -6.35
C LYS A 58 -22.20 -12.75 -5.48
N ASP A 59 -22.31 -12.55 -4.16
CA ASP A 59 -21.32 -13.06 -3.18
C ASP A 59 -21.12 -14.58 -3.26
N GLU A 60 -22.20 -15.34 -3.48
CA GLU A 60 -22.19 -16.79 -3.59
C GLU A 60 -21.38 -17.34 -4.79
N HIS A 61 -21.11 -16.50 -5.80
CA HIS A 61 -20.36 -16.88 -6.99
C HIS A 61 -18.84 -16.95 -6.74
N PHE A 62 -18.31 -16.22 -5.74
CA PHE A 62 -16.86 -16.08 -5.56
C PHE A 62 -16.19 -17.35 -5.10
N LYS A 63 -16.68 -18.00 -4.03
CA LYS A 63 -16.00 -19.18 -3.48
C LYS A 63 -15.89 -20.32 -4.50
N PRO A 64 -16.96 -20.73 -5.21
CA PRO A 64 -16.86 -21.76 -6.24
C PRO A 64 -15.91 -21.38 -7.37
N ALA A 65 -15.95 -20.12 -7.85
CA ALA A 65 -15.09 -19.66 -8.92
C ALA A 65 -13.60 -19.64 -8.51
N LEU A 66 -13.29 -19.23 -7.29
CA LEU A 66 -11.92 -19.24 -6.75
C LEU A 66 -11.40 -20.67 -6.58
N GLU A 67 -12.21 -21.58 -6.02
CA GLU A 67 -11.83 -22.99 -5.83
C GLU A 67 -11.62 -23.70 -7.18
N GLN A 68 -12.51 -23.51 -8.14
CA GLN A 68 -12.37 -24.05 -9.50
C GLN A 68 -11.14 -23.42 -10.19
N GLY A 69 -10.98 -22.10 -10.10
CA GLY A 69 -9.85 -21.39 -10.70
C GLY A 69 -8.51 -21.87 -10.18
N MET A 70 -8.38 -22.15 -8.87
CA MET A 70 -7.15 -22.76 -8.31
C MET A 70 -6.92 -24.17 -8.83
N ALA A 71 -7.97 -24.98 -8.95
CA ALA A 71 -7.83 -26.35 -9.44
C ALA A 71 -7.41 -26.38 -10.92
N GLU A 72 -8.03 -25.58 -11.77
CA GLU A 72 -7.67 -25.45 -13.20
C GLU A 72 -6.22 -24.92 -13.34
N HIS A 73 -5.90 -23.83 -12.68
CA HIS A 73 -4.55 -23.25 -12.72
C HIS A 73 -3.48 -24.27 -12.32
N TYR A 74 -3.71 -25.05 -11.24
CA TYR A 74 -2.76 -26.06 -10.82
C TYR A 74 -2.54 -27.16 -11.84
N GLN A 75 -3.60 -27.60 -12.56
CA GLN A 75 -3.46 -28.58 -13.64
C GLN A 75 -2.71 -28.01 -14.85
N GLU A 76 -2.96 -26.74 -15.20
CA GLU A 76 -2.19 -26.04 -16.25
C GLU A 76 -0.70 -25.97 -15.88
N ILE A 77 -0.37 -25.60 -14.65
CA ILE A 77 0.99 -25.57 -14.14
C ILE A 77 1.64 -26.96 -14.16
N LEU A 78 0.92 -28.01 -13.76
CA LEU A 78 1.44 -29.39 -13.84
C LEU A 78 1.70 -29.83 -15.28
N THR A 79 0.88 -29.41 -16.23
CA THR A 79 1.06 -29.65 -17.66
C THR A 79 2.34 -28.98 -18.18
N ILE A 80 2.60 -27.74 -17.75
CA ILE A 80 3.85 -27.03 -18.10
C ILE A 80 5.06 -27.70 -17.47
N ALA A 81 4.99 -27.99 -16.14
CA ALA A 81 6.10 -28.57 -15.37
C ALA A 81 6.52 -29.93 -15.90
N ASN A 82 5.56 -30.76 -16.29
CA ASN A 82 5.79 -32.15 -16.74
C ASN A 82 5.87 -32.28 -18.28
N ASN A 83 5.95 -31.17 -19.01
CA ASN A 83 6.08 -31.20 -20.46
C ASN A 83 7.39 -31.92 -20.87
N PRO A 84 7.34 -33.05 -21.64
CA PRO A 84 8.51 -33.81 -22.01
C PRO A 84 9.43 -33.11 -23.00
N ALA A 85 8.93 -32.07 -23.70
CA ALA A 85 9.75 -31.28 -24.63
C ALA A 85 10.73 -30.39 -23.87
N ALA A 86 11.89 -30.12 -24.47
CA ALA A 86 12.85 -29.18 -23.93
C ALA A 86 12.19 -27.82 -23.61
N PRO A 87 12.61 -27.13 -22.55
CA PRO A 87 12.07 -25.81 -22.21
C PRO A 87 12.30 -24.83 -23.37
N THR A 88 11.22 -24.14 -23.76
CA THR A 88 11.28 -22.97 -24.64
C THR A 88 10.56 -21.82 -23.96
N PHE A 89 10.80 -20.61 -24.42
CA PHE A 89 10.09 -19.44 -23.94
C PHE A 89 8.56 -19.63 -24.02
N ASP A 90 8.09 -20.13 -25.18
CA ASP A 90 6.66 -20.33 -25.44
C ASP A 90 6.04 -21.42 -24.56
N ASN A 91 6.68 -22.61 -24.49
CA ASN A 91 6.11 -23.76 -23.78
C ASN A 91 6.33 -23.73 -22.26
N THR A 92 6.94 -22.66 -21.74
CA THR A 92 7.20 -22.47 -20.32
C THR A 92 6.71 -21.10 -19.86
N ILE A 93 7.36 -20.02 -20.26
CA ILE A 93 7.05 -18.67 -19.75
C ILE A 93 5.72 -18.14 -20.32
N VAL A 94 5.52 -18.18 -21.63
CA VAL A 94 4.24 -17.77 -22.24
C VAL A 94 3.09 -18.66 -21.80
N ALA A 95 3.34 -19.97 -21.63
CA ALA A 95 2.35 -20.88 -21.10
C ALA A 95 1.95 -20.52 -19.64
N MET A 96 2.92 -20.11 -18.81
CA MET A 96 2.63 -19.60 -17.46
C MET A 96 1.85 -18.29 -17.46
N GLU A 97 2.18 -17.34 -18.35
CA GLU A 97 1.44 -16.08 -18.50
C GLU A 97 -0.05 -16.31 -18.85
N LYS A 98 -0.34 -17.34 -19.63
CA LYS A 98 -1.71 -17.73 -20.05
C LYS A 98 -2.44 -18.59 -19.04
N SER A 99 -1.73 -19.14 -18.04
CA SER A 99 -2.34 -20.03 -17.04
C SER A 99 -3.12 -19.25 -15.98
N GLY A 100 -4.11 -19.89 -15.38
CA GLY A 100 -4.89 -19.31 -14.26
C GLY A 100 -5.85 -18.19 -14.66
N ALA A 101 -6.29 -18.09 -15.90
CA ALA A 101 -7.17 -17.01 -16.37
C ALA A 101 -8.49 -16.91 -15.58
N LEU A 102 -9.09 -18.04 -15.20
CA LEU A 102 -10.29 -18.07 -14.36
C LEU A 102 -9.97 -17.53 -12.95
N LEU A 103 -8.88 -18.01 -12.35
CA LEU A 103 -8.48 -17.56 -11.00
C LEU A 103 -8.18 -16.06 -10.97
N THR A 104 -7.46 -15.56 -11.96
CA THR A 104 -7.13 -14.13 -12.10
C THR A 104 -8.41 -13.29 -12.19
N ARG A 105 -9.36 -13.66 -13.06
CA ARG A 105 -10.62 -12.95 -13.22
C ARG A 105 -11.45 -12.94 -11.94
N ALA A 106 -11.66 -14.10 -11.32
CA ALA A 106 -12.44 -14.20 -10.09
C ALA A 106 -11.80 -13.48 -8.91
N SER A 107 -10.47 -13.61 -8.75
CA SER A 107 -9.73 -12.97 -7.66
C SER A 107 -9.65 -11.45 -7.81
N SER A 108 -9.46 -10.94 -9.02
CA SER A 108 -9.44 -9.48 -9.26
C SER A 108 -10.74 -8.82 -8.82
N VAL A 109 -11.89 -9.38 -9.18
CA VAL A 109 -13.19 -8.85 -8.74
C VAL A 109 -13.39 -9.03 -7.23
N PHE A 110 -13.09 -10.23 -6.71
CA PHE A 110 -13.27 -10.55 -5.29
C PHE A 110 -12.48 -9.63 -4.36
N TYR A 111 -11.17 -9.48 -4.59
CA TYR A 111 -10.33 -8.65 -3.73
C TYR A 111 -10.60 -7.15 -3.87
N ASN A 112 -11.05 -6.69 -5.02
CA ASN A 112 -11.54 -5.32 -5.17
C ASN A 112 -12.78 -5.10 -4.29
N LEU A 113 -13.79 -5.99 -4.35
CA LEU A 113 -15.03 -5.83 -3.58
C LEU A 113 -14.83 -6.04 -2.08
N THR A 114 -13.92 -6.94 -1.65
CA THR A 114 -13.60 -7.09 -0.22
C THR A 114 -12.95 -5.84 0.37
N GLY A 115 -12.31 -4.99 -0.44
CA GLY A 115 -11.77 -3.69 -0.03
C GLY A 115 -12.77 -2.55 -0.12
N SER A 116 -13.55 -2.49 -1.19
CA SER A 116 -14.36 -1.32 -1.56
C SER A 116 -15.86 -1.45 -1.22
N ASN A 117 -16.39 -2.67 -1.13
CA ASN A 117 -17.82 -2.93 -0.90
C ASN A 117 -18.04 -4.21 -0.08
N SER A 118 -17.30 -4.35 1.02
CA SER A 118 -17.28 -5.55 1.86
C SER A 118 -18.56 -5.73 2.68
N ASN A 119 -18.88 -6.97 2.93
CA ASN A 119 -19.99 -7.39 3.80
C ASN A 119 -19.59 -8.65 4.60
N PRO A 120 -20.41 -9.14 5.54
CA PRO A 120 -20.09 -10.33 6.33
C PRO A 120 -19.85 -11.60 5.50
N ALA A 121 -20.57 -11.78 4.36
CA ALA A 121 -20.44 -12.95 3.49
C ALA A 121 -19.06 -12.92 2.78
N LEU A 122 -18.69 -11.80 2.18
CA LEU A 122 -17.39 -11.64 1.53
C LEU A 122 -16.22 -11.81 2.52
N ARG A 123 -16.32 -11.26 3.74
CA ARG A 123 -15.29 -11.44 4.77
C ARG A 123 -15.13 -12.90 5.19
N LYS A 124 -16.25 -13.64 5.30
CA LYS A 124 -16.21 -15.08 5.60
C LYS A 124 -15.50 -15.85 4.48
N ILE A 125 -15.85 -15.61 3.22
CA ILE A 125 -15.19 -16.22 2.06
C ILE A 125 -13.70 -15.88 2.05
N GLN A 126 -13.33 -14.62 2.30
CA GLN A 126 -11.93 -14.18 2.37
C GLN A 126 -11.14 -14.96 3.42
N GLY A 127 -11.69 -15.14 4.62
CA GLY A 127 -11.05 -15.93 5.68
C GLY A 127 -10.88 -17.42 5.31
N GLU A 128 -11.86 -18.01 4.63
CA GLU A 128 -11.80 -19.41 4.18
C GLU A 128 -10.80 -19.61 3.01
N MET A 129 -10.70 -18.62 2.10
CA MET A 129 -9.88 -18.72 0.90
C MET A 129 -8.41 -18.34 1.11
N ALA A 130 -8.11 -17.44 2.05
CA ALA A 130 -6.76 -16.97 2.28
C ALA A 130 -5.71 -18.10 2.48
N PRO A 131 -5.90 -19.09 3.37
CA PRO A 131 -4.95 -20.20 3.52
C PRO A 131 -4.87 -21.09 2.27
N LYS A 132 -5.97 -21.27 1.53
CA LYS A 132 -5.99 -22.08 0.29
C LYS A 132 -5.20 -21.39 -0.82
N MET A 133 -5.35 -20.06 -0.97
CA MET A 133 -4.59 -19.26 -1.94
C MET A 133 -3.10 -19.27 -1.62
N ALA A 134 -2.72 -19.17 -0.34
CA ALA A 134 -1.33 -19.27 0.08
C ALA A 134 -0.73 -20.64 -0.26
N ALA A 135 -1.41 -21.73 0.08
CA ALA A 135 -0.98 -23.08 -0.26
C ALA A 135 -0.88 -23.30 -1.78
N HIS A 136 -1.83 -22.74 -2.55
CA HIS A 136 -1.81 -22.80 -4.01
C HIS A 136 -0.55 -22.09 -4.58
N SER A 137 -0.23 -20.90 -4.07
CA SER A 137 0.99 -20.17 -4.45
C SER A 137 2.26 -20.95 -4.12
N ASP A 138 2.33 -21.56 -2.94
CA ASP A 138 3.48 -22.38 -2.53
C ASP A 138 3.65 -23.62 -3.41
N ASN A 139 2.56 -24.29 -3.76
CA ASN A 139 2.59 -25.44 -4.67
C ASN A 139 3.17 -25.13 -6.05
N ILE A 140 2.97 -23.90 -6.53
CA ILE A 140 3.53 -23.42 -7.80
C ILE A 140 4.99 -23.00 -7.62
N ASN A 141 5.25 -22.08 -6.71
CA ASN A 141 6.56 -21.44 -6.57
C ASN A 141 7.66 -22.38 -6.04
N LEU A 142 7.29 -23.46 -5.34
CA LEU A 142 8.22 -24.48 -4.82
C LEU A 142 8.25 -25.74 -5.71
N ASN A 143 7.59 -25.73 -6.88
CA ASN A 143 7.60 -26.88 -7.78
C ASN A 143 8.96 -27.06 -8.46
N PRO A 144 9.70 -28.15 -8.17
CA PRO A 144 11.07 -28.31 -8.67
C PRO A 144 11.14 -28.54 -10.19
N ALA A 145 10.15 -29.21 -10.77
CA ALA A 145 10.13 -29.47 -12.22
C ALA A 145 9.85 -28.18 -12.99
N LEU A 146 8.93 -27.34 -12.52
CA LEU A 146 8.66 -26.04 -13.10
C LEU A 146 9.89 -25.11 -12.98
N PHE A 147 10.50 -25.06 -11.78
CA PHE A 147 11.70 -24.25 -11.56
C PHE A 147 12.86 -24.66 -12.46
N ALA A 148 13.11 -25.96 -12.64
CA ALA A 148 14.15 -26.43 -13.52
C ALA A 148 13.99 -25.95 -14.98
N ARG A 149 12.76 -25.81 -15.48
CA ARG A 149 12.46 -25.26 -16.79
C ARG A 149 12.75 -23.75 -16.85
N ILE A 150 12.34 -23.01 -15.82
CA ILE A 150 12.58 -21.56 -15.73
C ILE A 150 14.08 -21.28 -15.60
N ASP A 151 14.81 -22.01 -14.77
CA ASP A 151 16.24 -21.86 -14.54
C ASP A 151 17.05 -22.16 -15.82
N SER A 152 16.67 -23.20 -16.56
CA SER A 152 17.28 -23.50 -17.88
C SER A 152 17.13 -22.32 -18.84
N LEU A 153 15.94 -21.72 -18.93
CA LEU A 153 15.71 -20.56 -19.79
C LEU A 153 16.44 -19.31 -19.31
N TYR A 154 16.52 -19.10 -17.99
CA TYR A 154 17.24 -17.99 -17.39
C TYR A 154 18.73 -18.03 -17.73
N ASN A 155 19.36 -19.22 -17.64
CA ASN A 155 20.77 -19.41 -17.93
C ASN A 155 21.09 -19.11 -19.40
N GLU A 156 20.19 -19.43 -20.33
CA GLU A 156 20.35 -19.23 -21.77
C GLU A 156 19.70 -17.94 -22.32
N ARG A 157 19.05 -17.11 -21.48
CA ARG A 157 18.16 -16.02 -21.90
C ARG A 157 18.77 -15.05 -22.91
N ASN A 158 20.08 -14.82 -22.86
CA ASN A 158 20.78 -13.92 -23.77
C ASN A 158 21.10 -14.56 -25.14
N ASN A 159 20.98 -15.89 -25.23
CA ASN A 159 21.29 -16.67 -26.43
C ASN A 159 20.03 -17.12 -27.20
N LEU A 160 18.85 -16.89 -26.64
CA LEU A 160 17.57 -17.36 -27.19
C LEU A 160 17.03 -16.48 -28.32
N GLY A 161 17.65 -15.34 -28.63
CA GLY A 161 17.17 -14.40 -29.66
C GLY A 161 15.84 -13.71 -29.32
N LEU A 162 15.52 -13.60 -28.01
CA LEU A 162 14.28 -13.01 -27.52
C LEU A 162 14.32 -11.48 -27.51
N THR A 163 13.14 -10.85 -27.48
CA THR A 163 13.04 -9.41 -27.27
C THR A 163 13.51 -9.03 -25.84
N PRO A 164 13.98 -7.79 -25.61
CA PRO A 164 14.35 -7.34 -24.27
C PRO A 164 13.23 -7.54 -23.23
N GLU A 165 11.97 -7.31 -23.60
CA GLU A 165 10.81 -7.54 -22.72
C GLU A 165 10.67 -9.02 -22.33
N ALA A 166 10.86 -9.95 -23.28
CA ALA A 166 10.81 -11.38 -23.01
C ALA A 166 11.97 -11.85 -22.10
N VAL A 167 13.18 -11.32 -22.32
CA VAL A 167 14.33 -11.56 -21.43
C VAL A 167 14.00 -11.06 -20.01
N ARG A 168 13.46 -9.84 -19.90
CA ARG A 168 13.05 -9.29 -18.62
C ARG A 168 12.00 -10.14 -17.91
N LEU A 169 11.04 -10.68 -18.63
CA LEU A 169 10.02 -11.57 -18.10
C LEU A 169 10.64 -12.85 -17.49
N ILE A 170 11.60 -13.47 -18.18
CA ILE A 170 12.35 -14.62 -17.64
C ILE A 170 13.05 -14.23 -16.32
N GLU A 171 13.70 -13.07 -16.27
CA GLU A 171 14.40 -12.58 -15.07
C GLU A 171 13.43 -12.38 -13.89
N VAL A 172 12.24 -11.81 -14.14
CA VAL A 172 11.21 -11.60 -13.13
C VAL A 172 10.69 -12.94 -12.59
N TYR A 173 10.41 -13.90 -13.45
CA TYR A 173 9.98 -15.24 -13.04
C TYR A 173 11.07 -15.96 -12.24
N HIS A 174 12.29 -16.01 -12.77
CA HIS A 174 13.40 -16.65 -12.09
C HIS A 174 13.63 -16.07 -10.68
N GLN A 175 13.69 -14.73 -10.58
CA GLN A 175 13.85 -14.05 -9.29
C GLN A 175 12.72 -14.37 -8.31
N ARG A 176 11.46 -14.42 -8.78
CA ARG A 176 10.29 -14.78 -7.95
C ARG A 176 10.45 -16.18 -7.35
N PHE A 177 10.86 -17.15 -8.15
CA PHE A 177 11.06 -18.54 -7.71
C PHE A 177 12.24 -18.68 -6.76
N ILE A 178 13.37 -18.04 -7.05
CA ILE A 178 14.53 -18.01 -6.13
C ILE A 178 14.14 -17.42 -4.77
N MET A 179 13.45 -16.28 -4.77
CA MET A 179 13.01 -15.64 -3.54
C MET A 179 11.98 -16.47 -2.75
N ALA A 180 11.22 -17.30 -3.42
CA ALA A 180 10.34 -18.26 -2.75
C ALA A 180 11.10 -19.47 -2.16
N GLY A 181 12.34 -19.73 -2.58
CA GLY A 181 13.17 -20.86 -2.13
C GLY A 181 13.09 -22.07 -3.05
N ALA A 182 12.76 -21.91 -4.32
CA ALA A 182 12.66 -23.01 -5.29
C ALA A 182 13.96 -23.81 -5.43
N ASN A 183 15.12 -23.14 -5.30
CA ASN A 183 16.46 -23.70 -5.41
C ASN A 183 16.97 -24.36 -4.11
N LEU A 184 16.21 -24.36 -3.04
CA LEU A 184 16.59 -24.98 -1.76
C LEU A 184 16.53 -26.51 -1.86
N THR A 185 17.42 -27.17 -1.11
CA THR A 185 17.34 -28.63 -0.89
C THR A 185 16.10 -29.00 -0.10
N ASP A 186 15.69 -30.26 -0.11
CA ASP A 186 14.50 -30.69 0.64
C ASP A 186 14.66 -30.47 2.16
N GLU A 187 15.87 -30.65 2.71
CA GLU A 187 16.17 -30.33 4.09
C GLU A 187 16.04 -28.85 4.40
N GLN A 188 16.50 -27.98 3.49
CA GLN A 188 16.36 -26.53 3.63
C GLN A 188 14.90 -26.09 3.47
N LYS A 189 14.12 -26.76 2.60
CA LYS A 189 12.68 -26.52 2.45
C LYS A 189 11.89 -26.86 3.72
N VAL A 190 12.31 -27.87 4.48
CA VAL A 190 11.73 -28.15 5.81
C VAL A 190 12.01 -27.00 6.78
N LYS A 191 13.26 -26.51 6.81
CA LYS A 191 13.64 -25.39 7.68
C LYS A 191 12.89 -24.11 7.34
N ILE A 192 12.81 -23.75 6.04
CA ILE A 192 12.13 -22.50 5.64
C ILE A 192 10.64 -22.54 5.94
N ARG A 193 9.99 -23.71 5.84
CA ARG A 193 8.59 -23.88 6.24
C ARG A 193 8.40 -23.63 7.74
N ALA A 194 9.28 -24.17 8.58
CA ALA A 194 9.24 -23.93 10.03
C ALA A 194 9.42 -22.44 10.37
N LEU A 195 10.38 -21.76 9.71
CA LEU A 195 10.59 -20.33 9.88
C LEU A 195 9.38 -19.50 9.40
N ASN A 196 8.74 -19.91 8.31
CA ASN A 196 7.52 -19.26 7.81
C ASN A 196 6.34 -19.41 8.78
N GLU A 197 6.16 -20.61 9.38
CA GLU A 197 5.12 -20.87 10.36
C GLU A 197 5.34 -20.06 11.64
N GLU A 198 6.57 -20.03 12.17
CA GLU A 198 6.93 -19.19 13.31
C GLU A 198 6.70 -17.71 12.99
N GLN A 199 7.15 -17.21 11.84
CA GLN A 199 6.93 -15.83 11.43
C GLN A 199 5.43 -15.49 11.37
N SER A 200 4.61 -16.37 10.78
CA SER A 200 3.17 -16.18 10.69
C SER A 200 2.53 -16.08 12.08
N THR A 201 2.93 -16.96 12.99
CA THR A 201 2.46 -16.96 14.38
C THR A 201 2.82 -15.66 15.09
N LEU A 202 4.09 -15.25 15.03
CA LEU A 202 4.57 -14.05 15.71
C LEU A 202 3.97 -12.76 15.12
N THR A 203 3.77 -12.69 13.80
CA THR A 203 3.14 -11.51 13.15
C THR A 203 1.67 -11.38 13.52
N ASN A 204 0.96 -12.52 13.62
CA ASN A 204 -0.42 -12.52 14.09
C ASN A 204 -0.49 -12.11 15.58
N GLU A 205 0.38 -12.67 16.41
CA GLU A 205 0.45 -12.31 17.83
C GLU A 205 0.78 -10.83 18.04
N PHE A 206 1.74 -10.29 17.28
CA PHE A 206 2.04 -8.86 17.31
C PHE A 206 0.78 -8.03 17.00
N SER A 207 0.06 -8.37 15.92
CA SER A 207 -1.16 -7.68 15.54
C SER A 207 -2.24 -7.72 16.62
N GLN A 208 -2.42 -8.88 17.25
CA GLN A 208 -3.40 -9.06 18.34
C GLN A 208 -3.02 -8.29 19.60
N ARG A 209 -1.74 -8.34 20.00
CA ARG A 209 -1.23 -7.56 21.15
C ARG A 209 -1.38 -6.06 20.90
N LEU A 210 -1.00 -5.58 19.71
CA LEU A 210 -1.14 -4.17 19.35
C LEU A 210 -2.61 -3.70 19.39
N LEU A 211 -3.54 -4.54 18.94
CA LEU A 211 -4.98 -4.25 19.01
C LEU A 211 -5.47 -4.14 20.46
N ARG A 212 -5.01 -5.04 21.36
CA ARG A 212 -5.33 -4.96 22.81
C ARG A 212 -4.73 -3.72 23.44
N LEU A 213 -3.46 -3.43 23.15
CA LEU A 213 -2.76 -2.24 23.65
C LEU A 213 -3.52 -0.94 23.31
N THR A 214 -4.11 -0.83 22.13
CA THR A 214 -4.89 0.35 21.73
C THR A 214 -6.01 0.68 22.73
N LYS A 215 -6.61 -0.34 23.36
CA LYS A 215 -7.63 -0.16 24.39
C LYS A 215 -7.03 0.07 25.78
N GLU A 216 -5.97 -0.66 26.11
CA GLU A 216 -5.34 -0.62 27.44
C GLU A 216 -4.64 0.70 27.74
N ILE A 217 -4.05 1.34 26.74
CA ILE A 217 -3.28 2.58 26.91
C ILE A 217 -4.09 3.84 26.69
N ALA A 218 -5.38 3.72 26.40
CA ALA A 218 -6.27 4.88 26.31
C ALA A 218 -6.26 5.69 27.61
N VAL A 219 -6.16 7.02 27.51
CA VAL A 219 -5.96 7.89 28.66
C VAL A 219 -7.32 8.34 29.22
N VAL A 220 -7.61 7.91 30.44
CA VAL A 220 -8.79 8.37 31.17
C VAL A 220 -8.53 9.77 31.76
N VAL A 221 -9.47 10.69 31.54
CA VAL A 221 -9.45 12.07 32.01
C VAL A 221 -10.65 12.30 32.96
N ASP A 222 -10.41 12.85 34.12
CA ASP A 222 -11.42 12.96 35.16
C ASP A 222 -12.33 14.19 35.00
N SER A 223 -11.85 15.25 34.37
CA SER A 223 -12.54 16.54 34.35
C SER A 223 -12.56 17.16 32.95
N LYS A 224 -13.72 17.75 32.57
CA LYS A 224 -13.85 18.52 31.32
C LYS A 224 -12.84 19.68 31.22
N SER A 225 -12.45 20.26 32.35
CA SER A 225 -11.49 21.37 32.36
C SER A 225 -10.09 20.97 31.88
N GLU A 226 -9.71 19.70 32.04
CA GLU A 226 -8.43 19.20 31.51
C GLU A 226 -8.42 19.11 29.97
N LEU A 227 -9.61 19.08 29.34
CA LEU A 227 -9.80 19.00 27.89
C LEU A 227 -9.90 20.38 27.22
N ALA A 228 -9.53 21.46 27.92
CA ALA A 228 -9.50 22.79 27.33
C ALA A 228 -8.70 22.81 26.02
N GLY A 229 -9.21 23.50 25.00
CA GLY A 229 -8.66 23.56 23.64
C GLY A 229 -9.28 22.57 22.67
N LEU A 230 -9.97 21.53 23.13
CA LEU A 230 -10.73 20.60 22.25
C LEU A 230 -12.10 21.19 21.91
N THR A 231 -12.65 20.78 20.75
CA THR A 231 -14.01 21.15 20.37
C THR A 231 -15.06 20.44 21.24
N GLU A 232 -16.25 21.01 21.36
CA GLU A 232 -17.37 20.35 22.07
C GLU A 232 -17.73 18.99 21.45
N SER A 233 -17.53 18.83 20.13
CA SER A 233 -17.72 17.55 19.45
C SER A 233 -16.71 16.51 19.93
N ASP A 234 -15.42 16.87 20.05
CA ASP A 234 -14.36 15.97 20.50
C ASP A 234 -14.56 15.59 21.97
N ILE A 235 -14.95 16.56 22.81
CA ILE A 235 -15.27 16.33 24.23
C ILE A 235 -16.46 15.37 24.37
N THR A 236 -17.49 15.54 23.55
CA THR A 236 -18.66 14.65 23.53
C THR A 236 -18.25 13.23 23.10
N ALA A 237 -17.42 13.11 22.07
CA ALA A 237 -16.89 11.81 21.62
C ALA A 237 -16.09 11.13 22.74
N ALA A 238 -15.17 11.85 23.39
CA ALA A 238 -14.39 11.34 24.51
C ALA A 238 -15.26 10.88 25.70
N SER A 239 -16.37 11.59 25.99
CA SER A 239 -17.33 11.19 27.02
C SER A 239 -18.09 9.90 26.66
N ASN A 240 -18.49 9.77 25.39
CA ASN A 240 -19.16 8.56 24.89
C ASN A 240 -18.22 7.35 24.94
N ASP A 241 -16.96 7.52 24.53
CA ASP A 241 -15.93 6.49 24.57
C ASP A 241 -15.64 6.03 25.99
N ALA A 242 -15.55 6.98 26.94
CA ALA A 242 -15.37 6.67 28.36
C ALA A 242 -16.54 5.85 28.90
N LYS A 243 -17.78 6.24 28.59
CA LYS A 243 -18.98 5.51 28.99
C LYS A 243 -19.00 4.10 28.40
N ALA A 244 -18.67 3.94 27.12
CA ALA A 244 -18.57 2.63 26.45
C ALA A 244 -17.49 1.74 27.08
N ALA A 245 -16.43 2.33 27.63
CA ALA A 245 -15.35 1.64 28.35
C ALA A 245 -15.64 1.43 29.84
N GLY A 246 -16.81 1.83 30.37
CA GLY A 246 -17.20 1.66 31.77
C GLY A 246 -16.69 2.77 32.71
N HIS A 247 -16.27 3.91 32.21
CA HIS A 247 -15.79 5.08 32.93
C HIS A 247 -16.85 6.20 32.94
N ASP A 248 -18.06 5.92 33.46
CA ASP A 248 -19.15 6.88 33.48
C ASP A 248 -18.73 8.20 34.17
N GLY A 249 -19.12 9.32 33.57
CA GLY A 249 -18.83 10.68 34.09
C GLY A 249 -17.39 11.16 33.82
N LYS A 250 -16.57 10.37 33.15
CA LYS A 250 -15.20 10.72 32.73
C LYS A 250 -15.10 10.89 31.22
N TYR A 251 -13.88 11.09 30.74
CA TYR A 251 -13.53 11.21 29.31
C TYR A 251 -12.41 10.23 28.97
N LEU A 252 -12.42 9.69 27.76
CA LEU A 252 -11.41 8.74 27.29
C LEU A 252 -10.77 9.28 26.02
N ILE A 253 -9.44 9.42 26.03
CA ILE A 253 -8.65 9.77 24.84
C ILE A 253 -8.04 8.49 24.29
N ASN A 254 -8.54 8.07 23.14
CA ASN A 254 -8.00 6.94 22.40
C ASN A 254 -6.65 7.29 21.77
N ILE A 255 -5.73 6.34 21.76
CA ILE A 255 -4.38 6.50 21.19
C ILE A 255 -4.36 5.93 19.75
N THR A 256 -3.96 6.75 18.78
CA THR A 256 -3.81 6.33 17.38
C THR A 256 -2.53 5.49 17.20
N ASN A 257 -2.50 4.62 16.18
CA ASN A 257 -1.34 3.76 15.95
C ASN A 257 -0.19 4.48 15.23
N THR A 258 0.25 5.60 15.79
CA THR A 258 1.41 6.38 15.36
C THR A 258 1.97 7.11 16.59
N THR A 259 3.18 7.60 16.52
CA THR A 259 3.73 8.48 17.57
C THR A 259 2.95 9.79 17.64
N ARG A 260 2.48 10.30 16.50
CA ARG A 260 1.61 11.49 16.44
C ARG A 260 0.23 11.21 16.99
N GLN A 261 -0.21 12.09 17.89
CA GLN A 261 -1.54 12.05 18.47
C GLN A 261 -2.26 13.36 18.12
N PRO A 262 -3.27 13.35 17.22
CA PRO A 262 -3.90 14.59 16.72
C PRO A 262 -4.41 15.52 17.79
N VAL A 263 -4.86 14.98 18.92
CA VAL A 263 -5.37 15.74 20.06
C VAL A 263 -4.31 16.68 20.68
N LEU A 264 -3.01 16.36 20.52
CA LEU A 264 -1.92 17.17 21.09
C LEU A 264 -1.83 18.56 20.46
N ALA A 265 -2.26 18.74 19.21
CA ALA A 265 -2.21 20.04 18.54
C ALA A 265 -3.15 21.09 19.17
N SER A 266 -4.24 20.65 19.80
CA SER A 266 -5.28 21.54 20.33
C SER A 266 -5.34 21.58 21.86
N LEU A 267 -4.86 20.54 22.54
CA LEU A 267 -5.02 20.36 23.99
C LEU A 267 -4.14 21.34 24.78
N GLU A 268 -4.76 22.23 25.57
CA GLU A 268 -4.04 23.27 26.34
C GLU A 268 -3.29 22.70 27.55
N ASN A 269 -3.83 21.67 28.20
CA ASN A 269 -3.26 21.08 29.41
C ASN A 269 -1.97 20.32 29.09
N ARG A 270 -0.81 20.87 29.49
CA ARG A 270 0.52 20.29 29.19
C ARG A 270 0.75 18.93 29.87
N GLU A 271 0.28 18.76 31.11
CA GLU A 271 0.44 17.49 31.84
C GLU A 271 -0.36 16.37 31.16
N LEU A 272 -1.56 16.68 30.67
CA LEU A 272 -2.36 15.73 29.91
C LEU A 272 -1.71 15.44 28.54
N ARG A 273 -1.13 16.43 27.86
CA ARG A 273 -0.35 16.16 26.63
C ARG A 273 0.79 15.19 26.90
N GLN A 274 1.55 15.38 27.98
CA GLN A 274 2.63 14.47 28.37
C GLN A 274 2.11 13.05 28.63
N ARG A 275 1.03 12.87 29.41
CA ARG A 275 0.42 11.57 29.68
C ARG A 275 0.00 10.85 28.39
N ILE A 276 -0.63 11.55 27.46
CA ILE A 276 -1.08 11.01 26.17
C ILE A 276 0.13 10.60 25.32
N TRP A 277 1.15 11.47 25.26
CA TRP A 277 2.35 11.19 24.48
C TRP A 277 3.13 10.00 25.05
N GLU A 278 3.33 9.93 26.36
CA GLU A 278 4.02 8.82 27.04
C GLU A 278 3.26 7.50 26.86
N ALA A 279 1.93 7.50 26.97
CA ALA A 279 1.11 6.33 26.68
C ALA A 279 1.32 5.86 25.23
N SER A 280 1.38 6.78 24.26
CA SER A 280 1.68 6.48 22.87
C SER A 280 3.10 5.96 22.67
N ALA A 281 4.12 6.68 23.17
CA ALA A 281 5.53 6.42 22.88
C ALA A 281 6.07 5.15 23.54
N ASN A 282 5.50 4.75 24.70
CA ASN A 282 5.95 3.60 25.47
C ASN A 282 5.09 2.34 25.29
N ARG A 283 4.08 2.39 24.39
CA ARG A 283 3.21 1.22 24.17
C ARG A 283 4.03 0.03 23.68
N GLY A 284 3.70 -1.14 24.21
CA GLY A 284 4.32 -2.40 23.84
C GLY A 284 5.75 -2.61 24.30
N LEU A 285 6.33 -1.67 25.11
CA LEU A 285 7.66 -1.86 25.71
C LEU A 285 7.62 -2.84 26.89
N SER A 286 6.52 -2.91 27.62
CA SER A 286 6.37 -3.76 28.79
C SER A 286 4.91 -4.12 29.04
N GLY A 287 4.66 -5.01 30.00
CA GLY A 287 3.34 -5.48 30.37
C GLY A 287 2.93 -6.78 29.67
N GLU A 288 1.68 -7.21 29.91
CA GLU A 288 1.17 -8.50 29.38
C GLU A 288 1.10 -8.53 27.85
N ASN A 289 0.79 -7.38 27.23
CA ASN A 289 0.69 -7.23 25.78
C ASN A 289 1.94 -6.57 25.18
N GLU A 290 3.11 -6.71 25.82
CA GLU A 290 4.35 -6.19 25.25
C GLU A 290 4.65 -6.84 23.87
N THR A 291 5.21 -6.05 22.97
CA THR A 291 5.58 -6.45 21.61
C THR A 291 7.10 -6.42 21.38
N ALA A 292 7.86 -5.94 22.37
CA ALA A 292 9.31 -5.78 22.25
C ALA A 292 10.02 -7.12 22.00
N SER A 293 9.65 -8.18 22.72
CA SER A 293 10.19 -9.54 22.49
C SER A 293 9.87 -10.04 21.08
N LEU A 294 8.66 -9.76 20.57
CA LEU A 294 8.26 -10.15 19.22
C LEU A 294 9.03 -9.40 18.15
N VAL A 295 9.33 -8.10 18.34
CA VAL A 295 10.19 -7.30 17.46
C VAL A 295 11.55 -7.95 17.29
N SER A 296 12.22 -8.21 18.41
CA SER A 296 13.57 -8.78 18.41
C SER A 296 13.61 -10.17 17.78
N ARG A 297 12.65 -11.06 18.13
CA ARG A 297 12.58 -12.41 17.55
C ARG A 297 12.23 -12.38 16.06
N LEU A 298 11.30 -11.54 15.61
CA LEU A 298 10.95 -11.39 14.20
C LEU A 298 12.14 -10.91 13.36
N ALA A 299 12.94 -9.95 13.87
CA ALA A 299 14.14 -9.48 13.18
C ALA A 299 15.18 -10.61 13.04
N GLN A 300 15.45 -11.36 14.13
CA GLN A 300 16.36 -12.50 14.10
C GLN A 300 15.88 -13.61 13.14
N LEU A 301 14.61 -14.00 13.22
CA LEU A 301 14.02 -15.04 12.37
C LEU A 301 14.09 -14.66 10.88
N ARG A 302 13.90 -13.40 10.56
CA ARG A 302 14.04 -12.88 9.19
C ARG A 302 15.49 -12.96 8.71
N ALA A 303 16.47 -12.64 9.57
CA ALA A 303 17.88 -12.79 9.25
C ALA A 303 18.25 -14.27 9.01
N GLU A 304 17.78 -15.18 9.85
CA GLU A 304 17.95 -16.64 9.68
C GLU A 304 17.36 -17.12 8.34
N ARG A 305 16.17 -16.62 7.99
CA ARG A 305 15.49 -16.94 6.73
C ARG A 305 16.24 -16.38 5.52
N ALA A 306 16.74 -15.17 5.58
CA ALA A 306 17.54 -14.57 4.51
C ALA A 306 18.83 -15.36 4.26
N ALA A 307 19.53 -15.75 5.32
CA ALA A 307 20.72 -16.57 5.23
C ALA A 307 20.45 -17.95 4.59
N LEU A 308 19.32 -18.59 4.94
CA LEU A 308 18.90 -19.85 4.33
C LEU A 308 18.67 -19.70 2.81
N LEU A 309 18.21 -18.50 2.36
CA LEU A 309 18.01 -18.16 0.96
C LEU A 309 19.28 -17.64 0.27
N GLY A 310 20.45 -17.61 0.96
CA GLY A 310 21.73 -17.19 0.41
C GLY A 310 21.98 -15.69 0.44
N TYR A 311 21.23 -14.94 1.24
CA TYR A 311 21.41 -13.49 1.42
C TYR A 311 22.09 -13.19 2.76
N GLU A 312 22.88 -12.13 2.81
CA GLU A 312 23.62 -11.71 4.01
C GLU A 312 22.68 -11.37 5.19
N ASN A 313 21.58 -10.69 4.89
CA ASN A 313 20.57 -10.27 5.84
C ASN A 313 19.21 -10.07 5.17
N TRP A 314 18.18 -9.80 5.97
CA TRP A 314 16.82 -9.61 5.45
C TRP A 314 16.67 -8.36 4.56
N ALA A 315 17.37 -7.27 4.85
CA ALA A 315 17.33 -6.06 4.01
C ALA A 315 17.90 -6.37 2.62
N THR A 316 19.05 -7.04 2.51
CA THR A 316 19.63 -7.47 1.23
C THR A 316 18.65 -8.36 0.44
N TYR A 317 17.99 -9.32 1.10
CA TYR A 317 16.96 -10.16 0.48
C TYR A 317 15.78 -9.32 -0.04
N ARG A 318 15.25 -8.41 0.79
CA ARG A 318 14.07 -7.60 0.42
C ARG A 318 14.35 -6.58 -0.67
N LEU A 319 15.56 -6.03 -0.71
CA LEU A 319 15.96 -5.02 -1.68
C LEU A 319 16.40 -5.60 -3.03
N ALA A 320 16.76 -6.86 -3.10
CA ALA A 320 17.22 -7.50 -4.35
C ALA A 320 16.30 -7.25 -5.56
N PRO A 321 14.95 -7.34 -5.46
CA PRO A 321 14.02 -7.03 -6.55
C PRO A 321 13.67 -5.55 -6.67
N GLN A 322 14.09 -4.69 -5.73
CA GLN A 322 13.72 -3.28 -5.70
C GLN A 322 14.62 -2.42 -6.60
N MET A 323 14.27 -1.16 -6.80
CA MET A 323 15.06 -0.19 -7.57
C MET A 323 16.37 0.14 -6.84
N ALA A 324 16.35 0.26 -5.53
CA ALA A 324 17.51 0.53 -4.68
C ALA A 324 18.55 -0.60 -4.69
N LYS A 325 18.14 -1.87 -4.90
CA LYS A 325 18.99 -3.06 -4.98
C LYS A 325 19.70 -3.44 -3.68
N THR A 326 20.28 -2.51 -2.96
CA THR A 326 21.10 -2.77 -1.77
C THR A 326 20.74 -1.85 -0.60
N PRO A 327 20.99 -2.27 0.66
CA PRO A 327 20.84 -1.41 1.84
C PRO A 327 21.70 -0.14 1.75
N GLU A 328 22.92 -0.23 1.20
CA GLU A 328 23.86 0.89 1.08
C GLU A 328 23.29 2.00 0.18
N ALA A 329 22.54 1.66 -0.87
CA ALA A 329 21.90 2.66 -1.72
C ALA A 329 20.87 3.47 -0.94
N VAL A 330 20.08 2.81 -0.06
CA VAL A 330 19.10 3.48 0.82
C VAL A 330 19.82 4.36 1.85
N TYR A 331 20.86 3.83 2.51
CA TYR A 331 21.64 4.59 3.50
C TYR A 331 22.33 5.79 2.87
N SER A 332 22.89 5.65 1.67
CA SER A 332 23.56 6.75 0.95
C SER A 332 22.57 7.84 0.57
N MET A 333 21.43 7.48 -0.01
CA MET A 333 20.41 8.45 -0.43
C MET A 333 19.86 9.23 0.78
N PHE A 334 19.43 8.54 1.83
CA PHE A 334 18.91 9.19 3.04
C PHE A 334 19.98 9.97 3.78
N GLY A 335 21.18 9.42 3.90
CA GLY A 335 22.32 10.08 4.53
C GLY A 335 22.67 11.43 3.89
N SER A 336 22.48 11.58 2.57
CA SER A 336 22.69 12.85 1.87
C SER A 336 21.69 13.95 2.29
N MET A 337 20.50 13.57 2.81
CA MET A 337 19.47 14.51 3.24
C MET A 337 19.59 14.91 4.72
N VAL A 338 20.22 14.08 5.55
CA VAL A 338 20.28 14.25 7.02
C VAL A 338 20.74 15.65 7.43
N PRO A 339 21.82 16.24 6.89
CA PRO A 339 22.27 17.57 7.33
C PRO A 339 21.22 18.66 7.15
N ALA A 340 20.55 18.68 5.99
CA ALA A 340 19.52 19.67 5.68
C ALA A 340 18.28 19.47 6.54
N VAL A 341 17.85 18.22 6.74
CA VAL A 341 16.68 17.86 7.56
C VAL A 341 16.92 18.26 9.02
N VAL A 342 18.06 17.88 9.59
CA VAL A 342 18.41 18.20 10.99
C VAL A 342 18.47 19.71 11.21
N ALA A 343 19.16 20.45 10.34
CA ALA A 343 19.28 21.92 10.48
C ALA A 343 17.89 22.61 10.41
N ASN A 344 16.99 22.15 9.54
CA ASN A 344 15.62 22.70 9.50
C ASN A 344 14.79 22.31 10.72
N THR A 345 14.92 21.07 11.20
CA THR A 345 14.26 20.63 12.42
C THR A 345 14.71 21.43 13.65
N GLU A 346 16.00 21.70 13.77
CA GLU A 346 16.55 22.54 14.86
C GLU A 346 16.03 23.98 14.78
N LYS A 347 15.90 24.53 13.57
CA LYS A 347 15.29 25.85 13.37
C LYS A 347 13.81 25.86 13.76
N GLU A 348 13.05 24.84 13.36
CA GLU A 348 11.65 24.69 13.76
C GLU A 348 11.51 24.54 15.28
N ALA A 349 12.39 23.76 15.91
CA ALA A 349 12.46 23.64 17.37
C ALA A 349 12.73 24.98 18.05
N ALA A 350 13.63 25.80 17.50
CA ALA A 350 13.91 27.14 18.02
C ALA A 350 12.73 28.11 17.89
N ASP A 351 12.01 28.08 16.73
CA ASP A 351 10.79 28.85 16.52
C ASP A 351 9.69 28.45 17.53
N ILE A 352 9.56 27.15 17.80
CA ILE A 352 8.61 26.59 18.77
C ILE A 352 9.03 27.00 20.20
N GLN A 353 10.31 26.92 20.56
CA GLN A 353 10.79 27.38 21.87
C GLN A 353 10.53 28.87 22.08
N ALA A 354 10.77 29.71 21.07
CA ALA A 354 10.42 31.12 21.13
C ALA A 354 8.92 31.37 21.34
N MET A 355 8.05 30.53 20.77
CA MET A 355 6.61 30.60 21.01
C MET A 355 6.24 30.17 22.44
N ILE A 356 6.89 29.14 22.99
CA ILE A 356 6.75 28.74 24.38
C ILE A 356 7.08 29.92 25.31
N ASP A 357 8.23 30.55 25.11
CA ASP A 357 8.70 31.68 25.91
C ASP A 357 7.77 32.89 25.78
N LYS A 358 7.33 33.23 24.57
CA LYS A 358 6.39 34.32 24.28
C LYS A 358 5.05 34.14 24.97
N THR A 359 4.59 32.89 25.10
CA THR A 359 3.30 32.57 25.75
C THR A 359 3.43 32.34 27.25
N GLY A 360 4.59 32.61 27.85
CA GLY A 360 4.85 32.54 29.27
C GLY A 360 5.27 31.16 29.77
N GLY A 361 5.53 30.21 28.92
CA GLY A 361 6.11 28.91 29.26
C GLY A 361 7.54 29.06 29.79
N LYS A 362 7.86 28.35 30.88
CA LYS A 362 9.21 28.36 31.50
C LYS A 362 9.79 26.93 31.47
N PHE A 363 9.79 26.31 30.33
CA PHE A 363 10.25 24.93 30.14
C PHE A 363 10.88 24.77 28.76
N GLU A 364 11.75 23.79 28.64
CA GLU A 364 12.33 23.38 27.37
C GLU A 364 11.31 22.57 26.55
N LEU A 365 11.40 22.70 25.22
CA LEU A 365 10.58 21.95 24.27
C LEU A 365 10.74 20.44 24.48
N ALA A 366 9.63 19.78 24.78
CA ALA A 366 9.53 18.34 24.87
C ALA A 366 8.69 17.77 23.71
N PRO A 367 8.78 16.46 23.41
CA PRO A 367 8.02 15.86 22.31
C PRO A 367 6.49 16.10 22.37
N TRP A 368 5.91 16.14 23.55
CA TRP A 368 4.47 16.41 23.76
C TRP A 368 4.07 17.88 23.61
N ASP A 369 5.05 18.77 23.44
CA ASP A 369 4.82 20.21 23.23
C ASP A 369 4.84 20.57 21.74
N TRP A 370 5.50 19.76 20.90
CA TRP A 370 5.77 20.08 19.50
C TRP A 370 4.49 20.45 18.73
N GLU A 371 3.52 19.54 18.66
CA GLU A 371 2.30 19.74 17.86
C GLU A 371 1.50 20.97 18.32
N PHE A 372 1.39 21.18 19.63
CA PHE A 372 0.65 22.30 20.20
C PHE A 372 1.26 23.67 19.85
N TYR A 373 2.57 23.79 20.05
CA TYR A 373 3.24 25.06 19.76
C TYR A 373 3.56 25.25 18.28
N ALA A 374 3.77 24.19 17.53
CA ALA A 374 3.87 24.26 16.06
C ALA A 374 2.57 24.83 15.48
N GLU A 375 1.39 24.41 15.96
CA GLU A 375 0.11 24.98 15.51
C GLU A 375 0.00 26.47 15.81
N LYS A 376 0.45 26.93 16.98
CA LYS A 376 0.48 28.36 17.32
C LYS A 376 1.45 29.14 16.40
N VAL A 377 2.62 28.59 16.12
CA VAL A 377 3.57 29.17 15.15
C VAL A 377 2.97 29.22 13.75
N ARG A 378 2.25 28.16 13.33
CA ARG A 378 1.58 28.09 12.04
C ARG A 378 0.48 29.17 11.93
N GLN A 379 -0.35 29.31 12.95
CA GLN A 379 -1.39 30.34 13.00
C GLN A 379 -0.79 31.75 12.93
N GLU A 380 0.28 32.01 13.69
CA GLU A 380 0.96 33.33 13.67
C GLU A 380 1.58 33.65 12.29
N LYS A 381 2.22 32.64 11.66
CA LYS A 381 2.93 32.84 10.38
C LYS A 381 2.01 32.95 9.17
N TYR A 382 0.93 32.18 9.12
CA TYR A 382 0.12 32.03 7.92
C TYR A 382 -1.31 32.55 8.05
N ALA A 383 -1.90 32.61 9.24
CA ALA A 383 -3.28 33.07 9.47
C ALA A 383 -4.28 32.44 8.48
N LEU A 384 -4.15 31.13 8.20
CA LEU A 384 -4.99 30.41 7.25
C LEU A 384 -6.11 29.65 7.97
N ASP A 385 -7.37 30.03 7.70
CA ASP A 385 -8.53 29.21 8.07
C ASP A 385 -8.82 28.20 6.95
N ALA A 386 -8.74 26.91 7.27
CA ALA A 386 -9.02 25.83 6.35
C ALA A 386 -10.45 25.90 5.76
N ASN A 387 -11.42 26.47 6.47
CA ASN A 387 -12.78 26.64 5.99
C ASN A 387 -12.90 27.72 4.89
N SER A 388 -11.99 28.69 4.87
CA SER A 388 -11.98 29.76 3.87
C SER A 388 -11.60 29.27 2.47
N VAL A 389 -10.89 28.15 2.34
CA VAL A 389 -10.47 27.57 1.04
C VAL A 389 -11.44 26.53 0.49
N ARG A 390 -12.20 25.83 1.36
CA ARG A 390 -13.11 24.74 0.96
C ARG A 390 -14.12 25.11 -0.15
N PRO A 391 -14.75 26.31 -0.18
CA PRO A 391 -15.70 26.67 -1.22
C PRO A 391 -15.12 26.69 -2.65
N TYR A 392 -13.79 26.68 -2.79
CA TYR A 392 -13.09 26.67 -4.06
C TYR A 392 -12.74 25.26 -4.57
N PHE A 393 -12.96 24.22 -3.73
CA PHE A 393 -12.62 22.84 -4.04
C PHE A 393 -13.89 21.96 -4.03
N GLU A 394 -14.80 22.21 -5.01
CA GLU A 394 -15.95 21.37 -5.24
C GLU A 394 -15.50 20.10 -5.98
N PHE A 395 -15.93 18.94 -5.48
CA PHE A 395 -15.46 17.60 -5.85
C PHE A 395 -15.49 17.33 -7.38
N ASN A 396 -16.62 17.55 -8.05
CA ASN A 396 -16.72 17.26 -9.48
C ASN A 396 -15.83 18.20 -10.30
N ARG A 397 -15.72 19.46 -9.89
CA ARG A 397 -14.83 20.43 -10.54
C ARG A 397 -13.35 20.06 -10.34
N VAL A 398 -12.96 19.63 -9.16
CA VAL A 398 -11.60 19.12 -8.93
C VAL A 398 -11.31 17.91 -9.82
N LEU A 399 -12.27 16.97 -9.94
CA LEU A 399 -12.10 15.79 -10.79
C LEU A 399 -12.01 16.14 -12.29
N GLU A 400 -12.96 16.93 -12.79
CA GLU A 400 -13.10 17.17 -14.24
C GLU A 400 -12.20 18.32 -14.71
N ASP A 401 -12.24 19.47 -14.03
CA ASP A 401 -11.47 20.67 -14.41
C ASP A 401 -10.06 20.68 -13.81
N GLY A 402 -9.77 19.84 -12.83
CA GLY A 402 -8.43 19.63 -12.25
C GLY A 402 -7.75 18.41 -12.84
N VAL A 403 -8.16 17.23 -12.40
CA VAL A 403 -7.50 15.96 -12.74
C VAL A 403 -7.62 15.63 -14.23
N PHE A 404 -8.84 15.57 -14.78
CA PHE A 404 -9.02 15.21 -16.21
C PHE A 404 -8.45 16.28 -17.15
N TYR A 405 -8.55 17.55 -16.77
CA TYR A 405 -7.92 18.65 -17.51
C TYR A 405 -6.39 18.45 -17.58
N THR A 406 -5.73 18.10 -16.47
CA THR A 406 -4.28 17.87 -16.44
C THR A 406 -3.89 16.71 -17.36
N LEU A 407 -4.63 15.60 -17.33
CA LEU A 407 -4.40 14.47 -18.23
C LEU A 407 -4.56 14.87 -19.70
N LYS A 408 -5.56 15.70 -20.01
CA LYS A 408 -5.78 16.21 -21.36
C LYS A 408 -4.60 17.07 -21.82
N GLU A 409 -4.12 17.98 -20.99
CA GLU A 409 -3.01 18.88 -21.34
C GLU A 409 -1.69 18.12 -21.52
N LEU A 410 -1.36 17.20 -20.60
CA LEU A 410 -0.11 16.44 -20.62
C LEU A 410 -0.11 15.32 -21.66
N TYR A 411 -1.18 14.54 -21.75
CA TYR A 411 -1.19 13.27 -22.47
C TYR A 411 -2.15 13.23 -23.66
N GLY A 412 -3.03 14.24 -23.80
CA GLY A 412 -4.01 14.30 -24.88
C GLY A 412 -5.24 13.44 -24.67
N VAL A 413 -5.33 12.75 -23.55
CA VAL A 413 -6.43 11.85 -23.28
C VAL A 413 -7.68 12.59 -22.81
N THR A 414 -8.86 12.00 -23.07
CA THR A 414 -10.14 12.49 -22.58
C THR A 414 -10.91 11.37 -21.91
N LEU A 415 -11.67 11.69 -20.85
CA LEU A 415 -12.54 10.73 -20.18
C LEU A 415 -14.00 11.14 -20.44
N LYS A 416 -14.84 10.15 -20.80
CA LYS A 416 -16.27 10.34 -21.04
C LYS A 416 -17.08 9.44 -20.13
N PRO A 417 -18.16 9.95 -19.49
CA PRO A 417 -19.03 9.13 -18.63
C PRO A 417 -19.65 7.94 -19.38
N ARG A 418 -19.75 6.79 -18.72
CA ARG A 418 -20.34 5.54 -19.22
C ARG A 418 -21.42 5.04 -18.25
N PRO A 419 -22.58 5.71 -18.18
CA PRO A 419 -23.68 5.33 -17.30
C PRO A 419 -24.36 4.01 -17.70
N ASP A 420 -24.06 3.49 -18.88
CA ASP A 420 -24.51 2.18 -19.39
C ASP A 420 -23.75 1.00 -18.82
N LEU A 421 -22.54 1.22 -18.24
CA LEU A 421 -21.77 0.16 -17.61
C LEU A 421 -22.26 -0.09 -16.17
N PRO A 422 -22.42 -1.38 -15.77
CA PRO A 422 -22.84 -1.71 -14.42
C PRO A 422 -21.79 -1.32 -13.38
N VAL A 423 -22.24 -0.83 -12.23
CA VAL A 423 -21.41 -0.46 -11.08
C VAL A 423 -21.78 -1.31 -9.86
N TYR A 424 -20.81 -1.58 -9.00
CA TYR A 424 -21.04 -2.38 -7.78
C TYR A 424 -21.65 -1.57 -6.62
N HIS A 425 -21.74 -0.24 -6.74
CA HIS A 425 -22.38 0.64 -5.78
C HIS A 425 -22.89 1.92 -6.48
N PRO A 426 -24.04 2.50 -6.09
CA PRO A 426 -24.62 3.69 -6.76
C PRO A 426 -23.72 4.93 -6.77
N ASP A 427 -22.80 5.06 -5.82
CA ASP A 427 -21.86 6.18 -5.75
C ASP A 427 -20.65 6.05 -6.69
N VAL A 428 -20.48 4.89 -7.32
CA VAL A 428 -19.40 4.64 -8.27
C VAL A 428 -19.80 5.17 -9.65
N LYS A 429 -18.89 5.90 -10.30
CA LYS A 429 -19.06 6.37 -11.66
C LYS A 429 -18.10 5.66 -12.60
N ALA A 430 -18.58 5.23 -13.76
CA ALA A 430 -17.74 4.65 -14.82
C ALA A 430 -17.45 5.71 -15.91
N TYR A 431 -16.23 5.67 -16.42
CA TYR A 431 -15.76 6.51 -17.52
C TYR A 431 -15.01 5.66 -18.54
N GLU A 432 -15.01 6.09 -19.79
CA GLU A 432 -14.16 5.55 -20.84
C GLU A 432 -13.07 6.55 -21.20
N MET A 433 -11.82 6.11 -21.20
CA MET A 433 -10.68 6.91 -21.60
C MET A 433 -10.38 6.74 -23.07
N PHE A 434 -10.18 7.86 -23.76
CA PHE A 434 -9.81 7.93 -25.18
C PHE A 434 -8.44 8.58 -25.35
N ASP A 435 -7.63 8.06 -26.25
CA ASP A 435 -6.36 8.68 -26.63
C ASP A 435 -6.58 9.91 -27.51
N ALA A 436 -5.51 10.65 -27.82
CA ALA A 436 -5.53 11.87 -28.62
C ALA A 436 -6.07 11.66 -30.04
N ASP A 437 -5.94 10.46 -30.60
CA ASP A 437 -6.47 10.07 -31.91
C ASP A 437 -7.95 9.65 -31.86
N GLY A 438 -8.57 9.66 -30.70
CA GLY A 438 -9.96 9.26 -30.47
C GLY A 438 -10.13 7.75 -30.27
N SER A 439 -9.08 6.96 -30.26
CA SER A 439 -9.15 5.53 -29.96
C SER A 439 -9.44 5.29 -28.50
N SER A 440 -10.35 4.33 -28.20
CA SER A 440 -10.66 3.93 -26.83
C SER A 440 -9.49 3.16 -26.20
N MET A 441 -9.11 3.49 -24.96
CA MET A 441 -7.95 2.92 -24.28
C MET A 441 -8.33 2.03 -23.09
N ALA A 442 -9.21 2.51 -22.22
CA ALA A 442 -9.47 1.92 -20.91
C ALA A 442 -10.88 2.23 -20.42
N ILE A 443 -11.36 1.44 -19.47
CA ILE A 443 -12.49 1.79 -18.60
C ILE A 443 -11.95 2.18 -17.23
N PHE A 444 -12.47 3.26 -16.69
CA PHE A 444 -12.11 3.81 -15.38
C PHE A 444 -13.31 3.91 -14.47
N TYR A 445 -13.22 3.31 -13.29
CA TYR A 445 -14.20 3.42 -12.22
C TYR A 445 -13.72 4.39 -11.14
N ALA A 446 -14.54 5.38 -10.82
CA ALA A 446 -14.29 6.39 -9.78
C ALA A 446 -15.15 6.07 -8.55
N ASP A 447 -14.54 5.52 -7.50
CA ASP A 447 -15.19 5.13 -6.25
C ASP A 447 -14.66 5.97 -5.08
N TYR A 448 -15.08 7.24 -5.01
CA TYR A 448 -14.42 8.23 -4.15
C TYR A 448 -15.11 8.47 -2.80
N PHE A 449 -16.36 8.02 -2.59
CA PHE A 449 -17.11 8.35 -1.40
C PHE A 449 -17.00 7.26 -0.31
N ALA A 450 -16.85 7.72 0.96
CA ALA A 450 -16.85 6.86 2.13
C ALA A 450 -18.21 6.20 2.34
N ARG A 451 -18.22 4.94 2.77
CA ARG A 451 -19.43 4.19 3.15
C ARG A 451 -19.10 3.01 4.04
N GLU A 452 -20.12 2.45 4.66
CA GLU A 452 -19.99 1.19 5.40
C GLU A 452 -19.50 0.06 4.48
N GLY A 453 -18.65 -0.82 4.99
CA GLY A 453 -18.08 -1.92 4.22
C GLY A 453 -16.92 -1.53 3.30
N LYS A 454 -16.52 -0.27 3.26
CA LYS A 454 -15.36 0.21 2.51
C LYS A 454 -14.17 0.41 3.45
N ARG A 455 -13.01 -0.14 3.08
CA ARG A 455 -11.74 0.04 3.82
C ARG A 455 -11.32 1.51 3.79
N GLY A 456 -10.75 2.01 4.90
CA GLY A 456 -10.17 3.35 4.95
C GLY A 456 -8.90 3.49 4.09
N GLY A 457 -8.53 4.75 3.82
CA GLY A 457 -7.42 5.11 2.93
C GLY A 457 -7.87 5.36 1.50
N ALA A 458 -6.89 5.44 0.59
CA ALA A 458 -7.10 5.56 -0.84
C ALA A 458 -6.23 4.52 -1.56
N TRP A 459 -6.64 4.07 -2.73
CA TRP A 459 -5.87 3.12 -3.55
C TRP A 459 -6.41 2.99 -4.96
N MET A 460 -5.55 2.62 -5.87
CA MET A 460 -5.88 2.13 -7.21
C MET A 460 -5.89 0.60 -7.23
N SER A 461 -6.75 0.02 -8.07
CA SER A 461 -6.72 -1.40 -8.41
C SER A 461 -7.23 -1.63 -9.84
N SER A 462 -7.09 -2.88 -10.34
CA SER A 462 -7.60 -3.25 -11.66
C SER A 462 -8.54 -4.44 -11.57
N PHE A 463 -9.63 -4.39 -12.33
CA PHE A 463 -10.48 -5.57 -12.60
C PHE A 463 -9.93 -6.39 -13.77
N VAL A 464 -9.36 -5.71 -14.77
CA VAL A 464 -8.70 -6.31 -15.94
C VAL A 464 -7.37 -5.60 -16.16
N GLY A 465 -6.28 -6.35 -16.26
CA GLY A 465 -4.96 -5.83 -16.60
C GLY A 465 -4.79 -5.65 -18.12
N GLN A 466 -3.88 -4.77 -18.52
CA GLN A 466 -3.52 -4.63 -19.93
C GLN A 466 -2.58 -5.78 -20.34
N SER A 467 -2.79 -6.37 -21.52
CA SER A 467 -1.86 -7.32 -22.13
C SER A 467 -2.05 -7.40 -23.65
N HIS A 468 -0.97 -7.28 -24.40
CA HIS A 468 -1.02 -7.57 -25.82
C HIS A 468 -1.07 -9.08 -26.11
N LEU A 469 -0.47 -9.92 -25.26
CA LEU A 469 -0.51 -11.38 -25.37
C LEU A 469 -1.94 -11.93 -25.29
N GLU A 470 -2.75 -11.35 -24.41
CA GLU A 470 -4.15 -11.74 -24.17
C GLU A 470 -5.15 -10.87 -24.95
N GLY A 471 -4.68 -9.79 -25.58
CA GLY A 471 -5.54 -8.83 -26.27
C GLY A 471 -6.45 -8.02 -25.32
N THR A 472 -6.09 -7.91 -24.04
CA THR A 472 -6.89 -7.23 -23.04
C THR A 472 -6.54 -5.75 -22.94
N LYS A 473 -7.57 -4.91 -22.70
CA LYS A 473 -7.44 -3.51 -22.34
C LYS A 473 -7.80 -3.30 -20.87
N PRO A 474 -7.18 -2.32 -20.18
CA PRO A 474 -7.33 -2.19 -18.74
C PRO A 474 -8.71 -1.68 -18.32
N VAL A 475 -9.22 -2.26 -17.21
CA VAL A 475 -10.37 -1.79 -16.47
C VAL A 475 -9.90 -1.48 -15.05
N VAL A 476 -9.78 -0.21 -14.73
CA VAL A 476 -9.12 0.30 -13.52
C VAL A 476 -10.14 0.95 -12.59
N VAL A 477 -9.91 0.88 -11.29
CA VAL A 477 -10.69 1.59 -10.27
C VAL A 477 -9.79 2.37 -9.33
N ASN A 478 -10.16 3.64 -9.07
CA ASN A 478 -9.61 4.42 -7.97
C ASN A 478 -10.63 4.50 -6.85
N VAL A 479 -10.18 4.26 -5.64
CA VAL A 479 -11.01 4.22 -4.43
C VAL A 479 -10.49 5.24 -3.42
N MET A 480 -11.41 6.06 -2.86
CA MET A 480 -11.13 7.01 -1.79
C MET A 480 -12.24 6.99 -0.74
N ASN A 481 -12.10 7.80 0.31
CA ASN A 481 -13.05 7.89 1.43
C ASN A 481 -13.46 9.35 1.72
N ILE A 482 -13.83 10.10 0.70
CA ILE A 482 -14.35 11.46 0.80
C ILE A 482 -15.75 11.44 1.45
N LYS A 483 -15.99 12.30 2.43
CA LYS A 483 -17.31 12.44 3.05
C LYS A 483 -18.28 13.10 2.06
N LYS A 484 -19.24 12.32 1.56
CA LYS A 484 -20.28 12.81 0.66
C LYS A 484 -21.22 13.79 1.36
N ALA A 485 -21.52 14.92 0.71
CA ALA A 485 -22.54 15.85 1.18
C ALA A 485 -23.95 15.23 1.07
N PRO A 486 -24.95 15.74 1.82
CA PRO A 486 -26.34 15.37 1.62
C PRO A 486 -26.80 15.56 0.17
N GLU A 487 -27.78 14.78 -0.26
CA GLU A 487 -28.33 14.86 -1.61
C GLU A 487 -28.73 16.30 -1.97
N GLY A 488 -28.38 16.73 -3.17
CA GLY A 488 -28.64 18.10 -3.66
C GLY A 488 -27.68 19.16 -3.15
N GLN A 489 -26.70 18.81 -2.31
CA GLN A 489 -25.66 19.74 -1.84
C GLN A 489 -24.31 19.43 -2.51
N PRO A 490 -23.48 20.48 -2.79
CA PRO A 490 -22.14 20.28 -3.30
C PRO A 490 -21.24 19.58 -2.27
N THR A 491 -20.45 18.62 -2.72
CA THR A 491 -19.39 18.02 -1.89
C THR A 491 -18.12 18.83 -2.03
N PHE A 492 -17.59 19.32 -0.91
CA PHE A 492 -16.30 20.01 -0.86
C PHE A 492 -15.22 19.11 -0.32
N VAL A 493 -14.04 19.22 -0.90
CA VAL A 493 -12.84 18.48 -0.48
C VAL A 493 -11.82 19.41 0.14
N SER A 494 -11.00 18.86 1.04
CA SER A 494 -9.80 19.54 1.55
C SER A 494 -8.71 19.54 0.50
N TYR A 495 -7.72 20.43 0.62
CA TYR A 495 -6.59 20.43 -0.33
C TYR A 495 -5.79 19.11 -0.29
N ASN A 496 -5.72 18.45 0.86
CA ASN A 496 -5.14 17.11 0.96
C ASN A 496 -5.94 16.05 0.17
N GLU A 497 -7.27 16.11 0.19
CA GLU A 497 -8.10 15.23 -0.64
C GLU A 497 -7.95 15.56 -2.13
N VAL A 498 -7.74 16.86 -2.49
CA VAL A 498 -7.39 17.25 -3.88
C VAL A 498 -6.10 16.55 -4.31
N THR A 499 -5.01 16.68 -3.54
CA THR A 499 -3.73 16.04 -3.87
C THR A 499 -3.86 14.52 -3.94
N THR A 500 -4.65 13.90 -3.06
CA THR A 500 -4.93 12.45 -3.10
C THR A 500 -5.68 12.05 -4.38
N MET A 501 -6.62 12.88 -4.89
CA MET A 501 -7.30 12.60 -6.17
C MET A 501 -6.31 12.56 -7.34
N PHE A 502 -5.32 13.47 -7.35
CA PHE A 502 -4.23 13.44 -8.34
C PHE A 502 -3.33 12.21 -8.14
N HIS A 503 -2.97 11.88 -6.92
CA HIS A 503 -2.17 10.70 -6.56
C HIS A 503 -2.79 9.41 -7.11
N GLU A 504 -4.04 9.13 -6.77
CA GLU A 504 -4.74 7.93 -7.22
C GLU A 504 -4.89 7.89 -8.75
N MET A 505 -5.09 9.05 -9.39
CA MET A 505 -5.10 9.11 -10.84
C MET A 505 -3.69 8.87 -11.44
N GLY A 506 -2.64 9.20 -10.73
CA GLY A 506 -1.27 8.82 -11.10
C GLY A 506 -1.09 7.32 -11.18
N HIS A 507 -1.57 6.56 -10.19
CA HIS A 507 -1.65 5.10 -10.25
C HIS A 507 -2.62 4.61 -11.33
N GLY A 508 -3.81 5.23 -11.43
CA GLY A 508 -4.80 4.89 -12.44
C GLY A 508 -4.24 4.98 -13.86
N THR A 509 -3.56 6.07 -14.18
CA THR A 509 -2.93 6.24 -15.50
C THR A 509 -1.70 5.34 -15.69
N HIS A 510 -0.98 4.95 -14.64
CA HIS A 510 0.07 3.94 -14.74
C HIS A 510 -0.50 2.58 -15.20
N GLY A 511 -1.68 2.20 -14.71
CA GLY A 511 -2.41 1.03 -15.20
C GLY A 511 -2.98 1.20 -16.60
N MET A 512 -3.66 2.35 -16.85
CA MET A 512 -4.39 2.60 -18.10
C MET A 512 -3.50 2.88 -19.31
N PHE A 513 -2.29 3.40 -19.13
CA PHE A 513 -1.36 3.68 -20.21
C PHE A 513 -0.42 2.51 -20.53
N SER A 514 -0.41 1.46 -19.74
CA SER A 514 0.44 0.30 -19.96
C SER A 514 0.32 -0.24 -21.40
N LYS A 515 1.46 -0.56 -22.01
CA LYS A 515 1.56 -1.09 -23.38
C LYS A 515 2.60 -2.21 -23.46
N VAL A 516 2.46 -3.19 -22.57
CA VAL A 516 3.37 -4.34 -22.52
C VAL A 516 2.75 -5.57 -23.18
N THR A 517 3.61 -6.50 -23.56
CA THR A 517 3.16 -7.77 -24.15
C THR A 517 2.60 -8.69 -23.06
N TYR A 518 3.27 -8.79 -21.94
CA TYR A 518 3.02 -9.79 -20.92
C TYR A 518 2.31 -9.21 -19.69
N PRO A 519 1.19 -9.82 -19.23
CA PRO A 519 0.39 -9.27 -18.12
C PRO A 519 1.17 -9.13 -16.81
N SER A 520 2.14 -10.02 -16.53
CA SER A 520 2.98 -9.94 -15.33
C SER A 520 3.89 -8.71 -15.26
N LEU A 521 4.06 -7.97 -16.37
CA LEU A 521 4.87 -6.75 -16.45
C LEU A 521 4.02 -5.48 -16.52
N ALA A 522 2.68 -5.59 -16.53
CA ALA A 522 1.79 -4.49 -16.85
C ALA A 522 1.64 -3.47 -15.71
N GLY A 523 1.59 -2.19 -16.08
CA GLY A 523 1.18 -1.09 -15.21
C GLY A 523 1.93 -1.04 -13.89
N THR A 524 1.18 -1.18 -12.78
CA THR A 524 1.71 -1.10 -11.42
C THR A 524 2.45 -2.36 -10.94
N SER A 525 2.67 -3.37 -11.82
CA SER A 525 3.49 -4.57 -11.53
C SER A 525 5.00 -4.28 -11.51
N VAL A 526 5.40 -3.20 -10.86
CA VAL A 526 6.77 -2.70 -10.73
C VAL A 526 7.29 -2.88 -9.29
N SER A 527 8.58 -2.53 -9.04
CA SER A 527 9.12 -2.55 -7.69
C SER A 527 8.40 -1.56 -6.78
N ARG A 528 8.35 -1.88 -5.46
CA ARG A 528 7.65 -1.09 -4.45
C ARG A 528 8.19 0.33 -4.32
N ASP A 529 9.49 0.50 -4.46
CA ASP A 529 10.16 1.80 -4.39
C ASP A 529 10.07 2.62 -5.70
N PHE A 530 9.34 2.10 -6.70
CA PHE A 530 9.03 2.81 -7.93
C PHE A 530 7.50 3.04 -8.10
N VAL A 531 6.66 2.19 -7.52
CA VAL A 531 5.21 2.20 -7.77
C VAL A 531 4.55 3.52 -7.36
N GLU A 532 5.06 4.17 -6.30
CA GLU A 532 4.57 5.47 -5.83
C GLU A 532 5.16 6.66 -6.62
N PHE A 533 6.14 6.45 -7.49
CA PHE A 533 6.72 7.54 -8.27
C PHE A 533 5.71 8.19 -9.22
N PRO A 534 4.94 7.44 -10.05
CA PRO A 534 3.95 8.03 -10.94
C PRO A 534 2.80 8.72 -10.20
N SER A 535 2.41 8.22 -9.03
CA SER A 535 1.33 8.82 -8.22
C SER A 535 1.77 10.12 -7.56
N THR A 536 2.92 10.12 -6.91
CA THR A 536 3.49 11.32 -6.26
C THR A 536 3.87 12.40 -7.27
N PHE A 537 4.31 12.02 -8.47
CA PHE A 537 4.55 12.96 -9.57
C PHE A 537 3.27 13.69 -10.01
N GLU A 538 2.13 12.99 -9.99
CA GLU A 538 0.85 13.60 -10.39
C GLU A 538 0.33 14.61 -9.35
N GLU A 539 0.65 14.46 -8.07
CA GLU A 539 0.26 15.38 -6.99
C GLU A 539 0.74 16.82 -7.24
N ASP A 540 1.94 16.99 -7.79
CA ASP A 540 2.53 18.31 -8.04
C ASP A 540 1.71 19.17 -9.01
N TRP A 541 0.92 18.54 -9.88
CA TRP A 541 0.04 19.26 -10.80
C TRP A 541 -1.12 19.93 -10.08
N ALA A 542 -1.54 19.45 -8.92
CA ALA A 542 -2.61 20.08 -8.14
C ALA A 542 -2.30 21.54 -7.80
N ALA A 543 -1.02 21.86 -7.55
CA ALA A 543 -0.55 23.22 -7.25
C ALA A 543 -0.11 24.01 -8.48
N HIS A 544 -0.08 23.41 -9.68
CA HIS A 544 0.39 24.09 -10.87
C HIS A 544 -0.53 25.26 -11.25
N PRO A 545 -0.02 26.51 -11.50
CA PRO A 545 -0.85 27.71 -11.67
C PRO A 545 -1.96 27.58 -12.72
N LYS A 546 -1.68 26.98 -13.88
CA LYS A 546 -2.69 26.79 -14.94
C LYS A 546 -3.79 25.79 -14.52
N VAL A 547 -3.44 24.75 -13.78
CA VAL A 547 -4.39 23.74 -13.29
C VAL A 547 -5.26 24.33 -12.19
N LEU A 548 -4.64 25.00 -11.21
CA LEU A 548 -5.36 25.73 -10.15
C LEU A 548 -6.35 26.75 -10.71
N ALA A 549 -5.91 27.59 -11.65
CA ALA A 549 -6.79 28.58 -12.27
C ALA A 549 -8.01 27.95 -12.96
N ASN A 550 -7.91 26.70 -13.40
CA ASN A 550 -9.01 26.01 -14.04
C ASN A 550 -10.02 25.44 -13.03
N TYR A 551 -9.58 24.79 -11.94
CA TYR A 551 -10.50 24.13 -11.01
C TYR A 551 -10.79 24.90 -9.70
N ALA A 552 -9.83 25.72 -9.19
CA ALA A 552 -9.99 26.38 -7.90
C ALA A 552 -10.87 27.64 -8.00
N LYS A 553 -12.18 27.43 -8.21
CA LYS A 553 -13.20 28.48 -8.37
C LYS A 553 -14.30 28.30 -7.35
N HIS A 554 -14.75 29.41 -6.77
CA HIS A 554 -15.85 29.40 -5.80
C HIS A 554 -17.11 28.75 -6.39
N TYR A 555 -17.70 27.84 -5.65
CA TYR A 555 -18.76 26.96 -6.18
C TYR A 555 -20.03 27.69 -6.63
N GLU A 556 -20.41 28.80 -5.96
CA GLU A 556 -21.57 29.61 -6.31
C GLU A 556 -21.24 30.70 -7.36
N THR A 557 -20.15 31.44 -7.15
CA THR A 557 -19.85 32.63 -7.91
C THR A 557 -18.99 32.35 -9.16
N GLY A 558 -18.32 31.22 -9.22
CA GLY A 558 -17.35 30.88 -10.26
C GLY A 558 -16.05 31.69 -10.23
N GLN A 559 -15.91 32.60 -9.26
CA GLN A 559 -14.71 33.43 -9.12
C GLN A 559 -13.51 32.59 -8.72
N PRO A 560 -12.31 32.83 -9.26
CA PRO A 560 -11.11 32.13 -8.86
C PRO A 560 -10.79 32.38 -7.39
N ILE A 561 -10.04 31.46 -6.77
CA ILE A 561 -9.52 31.65 -5.42
C ILE A 561 -8.65 32.92 -5.36
N PRO A 562 -8.83 33.81 -4.36
CA PRO A 562 -8.00 35.01 -4.22
C PRO A 562 -6.52 34.68 -4.10
N ASP A 563 -5.65 35.43 -4.80
CA ASP A 563 -4.20 35.18 -4.81
C ASP A 563 -3.59 35.16 -3.40
N GLU A 564 -4.03 36.06 -2.50
CA GLU A 564 -3.56 36.10 -1.13
C GLU A 564 -3.87 34.79 -0.38
N LEU A 565 -5.10 34.27 -0.54
CA LEU A 565 -5.53 33.04 0.09
C LEU A 565 -4.78 31.83 -0.49
N LEU A 566 -4.59 31.80 -1.81
CA LEU A 566 -3.81 30.79 -2.50
C LEU A 566 -2.34 30.78 -2.02
N GLN A 567 -1.71 31.95 -1.93
CA GLN A 567 -0.32 32.04 -1.46
C GLN A 567 -0.17 31.59 -0.01
N LYS A 568 -1.13 31.88 0.87
CA LYS A 568 -1.15 31.36 2.23
C LYS A 568 -1.26 29.84 2.27
N LEU A 569 -2.15 29.27 1.45
CA LEU A 569 -2.33 27.83 1.34
C LEU A 569 -1.04 27.14 0.89
N LEU A 570 -0.45 27.59 -0.22
CA LEU A 570 0.76 26.97 -0.78
C LEU A 570 1.97 27.11 0.16
N LYS A 571 2.17 28.27 0.80
CA LYS A 571 3.24 28.48 1.77
C LYS A 571 3.06 27.65 3.04
N SER A 572 1.84 27.39 3.46
CA SER A 572 1.58 26.54 4.63
C SER A 572 1.99 25.08 4.41
N GLY A 573 2.07 24.63 3.14
CA GLY A 573 2.53 23.28 2.79
C GLY A 573 4.00 23.00 3.09
N SER A 574 4.85 24.03 3.19
CA SER A 574 6.25 23.88 3.59
C SER A 574 6.50 24.05 5.11
N PHE A 575 5.46 24.25 5.89
CA PHE A 575 5.56 24.37 7.34
C PHE A 575 5.86 23.03 8.00
N ASN A 576 6.72 23.00 9.01
CA ASN A 576 7.07 21.83 9.82
C ASN A 576 7.67 20.65 9.01
N GLN A 577 8.28 20.94 7.86
CA GLN A 577 8.81 19.91 6.97
C GLN A 577 10.14 19.31 7.49
N GLY A 578 10.86 20.00 8.34
CA GLY A 578 12.00 19.43 9.08
C GLY A 578 11.55 18.28 9.96
N PHE A 579 10.55 18.53 10.83
CA PHE A 579 9.94 17.53 11.68
C PHE A 579 9.36 16.35 10.89
N ASP A 580 8.50 16.64 9.90
CA ASP A 580 7.82 15.62 9.10
C ASP A 580 8.80 14.69 8.38
N THR A 581 9.90 15.25 7.88
CA THR A 581 10.93 14.48 7.18
C THR A 581 11.79 13.68 8.15
N LEU A 582 12.16 14.27 9.29
CA LEU A 582 13.01 13.62 10.28
C LEU A 582 12.30 12.42 10.92
N GLU A 583 11.04 12.57 11.39
CA GLU A 583 10.31 11.46 12.00
C GLU A 583 10.11 10.28 11.06
N TYR A 584 9.89 10.57 9.75
CA TYR A 584 9.76 9.56 8.71
C TYR A 584 11.11 8.85 8.46
N MET A 585 12.19 9.61 8.26
CA MET A 585 13.52 9.06 8.03
C MET A 585 13.99 8.23 9.22
N ALA A 586 13.69 8.68 10.45
CA ALA A 586 13.99 7.96 11.67
C ALA A 586 13.32 6.57 11.68
N ALA A 587 12.04 6.50 11.35
CA ALA A 587 11.32 5.22 11.27
C ALA A 587 11.88 4.32 10.14
N ALA A 588 12.16 4.89 8.95
CA ALA A 588 12.67 4.13 7.81
C ALA A 588 14.07 3.58 8.06
N LEU A 589 14.95 4.34 8.69
CA LEU A 589 16.32 3.89 8.99
C LEU A 589 16.34 2.89 10.17
N VAL A 590 15.46 3.04 11.15
CA VAL A 590 15.29 2.01 12.20
C VAL A 590 14.76 0.70 11.60
N ASP A 591 13.81 0.73 10.65
CA ASP A 591 13.38 -0.45 9.90
C ASP A 591 14.56 -1.13 9.18
N MET A 592 15.38 -0.34 8.50
CA MET A 592 16.55 -0.85 7.78
C MET A 592 17.58 -1.48 8.73
N GLU A 593 17.87 -0.84 9.88
CA GLU A 593 18.81 -1.38 10.87
C GLU A 593 18.34 -2.70 11.48
N TRP A 594 17.06 -2.81 11.85
CA TRP A 594 16.49 -4.09 12.34
C TRP A 594 16.66 -5.23 11.33
N HIS A 595 16.52 -4.94 10.07
CA HIS A 595 16.52 -5.93 9.00
C HIS A 595 17.89 -6.12 8.34
N SER A 596 18.91 -5.34 8.76
CA SER A 596 20.33 -5.54 8.41
C SER A 596 21.10 -6.36 9.45
N LEU A 597 20.42 -6.88 10.47
CA LEU A 597 21.03 -7.80 11.45
C LEU A 597 21.49 -9.09 10.76
N SER A 598 22.65 -9.61 11.20
CA SER A 598 23.14 -10.91 10.78
C SER A 598 22.32 -12.06 11.43
N PRO A 599 22.29 -13.26 10.84
CA PRO A 599 21.58 -14.41 11.41
C PRO A 599 22.10 -14.83 12.79
N ASP A 600 23.35 -14.52 13.11
CA ASP A 600 23.99 -14.84 14.38
C ASP A 600 23.85 -13.71 15.41
N ALA A 601 23.18 -12.62 15.07
CA ALA A 601 22.96 -11.53 16.02
C ALA A 601 22.12 -11.99 17.21
N PRO A 602 22.52 -11.65 18.46
CA PRO A 602 21.72 -11.97 19.62
C PRO A 602 20.39 -11.19 19.61
N LEU A 603 19.43 -11.64 20.39
CA LEU A 603 18.22 -10.86 20.66
C LEU A 603 18.59 -9.48 21.22
N GLN A 604 17.95 -8.45 20.70
CA GLN A 604 18.23 -7.06 21.03
C GLN A 604 17.25 -6.51 22.07
N ASP A 605 17.72 -5.63 22.96
CA ASP A 605 16.85 -4.74 23.70
C ASP A 605 16.33 -3.65 22.75
N VAL A 606 15.01 -3.59 22.57
CA VAL A 606 14.39 -2.76 21.54
C VAL A 606 14.65 -1.26 21.74
N ALA A 607 14.58 -0.78 22.97
CA ALA A 607 14.78 0.65 23.25
C ALA A 607 16.25 1.07 23.00
N THR A 608 17.20 0.25 23.44
CA THR A 608 18.62 0.48 23.23
C THR A 608 18.99 0.38 21.75
N PHE A 609 18.44 -0.61 21.04
CA PHE A 609 18.68 -0.78 19.61
C PHE A 609 18.18 0.43 18.80
N GLU A 610 16.95 0.87 19.04
CA GLU A 610 16.36 2.05 18.38
C GLU A 610 17.18 3.31 18.65
N ALA A 611 17.57 3.55 19.91
CA ALA A 611 18.40 4.71 20.27
C ALA A 611 19.77 4.69 19.57
N ASN A 612 20.41 3.53 19.49
CA ASN A 612 21.68 3.35 18.79
C ASN A 612 21.55 3.56 17.29
N ALA A 613 20.47 3.05 16.67
CA ALA A 613 20.18 3.25 15.25
C ALA A 613 20.00 4.75 14.93
N LEU A 614 19.20 5.46 15.70
CA LEU A 614 18.99 6.89 15.54
C LEU A 614 20.29 7.69 15.68
N LYS A 615 21.11 7.36 16.69
CA LYS A 615 22.41 8.00 16.91
C LYS A 615 23.38 7.73 15.76
N LYS A 616 23.41 6.50 15.25
CA LYS A 616 24.24 6.10 14.09
C LYS A 616 23.99 6.98 12.88
N HIS A 617 22.72 7.31 12.63
CA HIS A 617 22.30 8.11 11.48
C HIS A 617 22.19 9.61 11.76
N GLY A 618 22.49 10.09 12.96
CA GLY A 618 22.43 11.52 13.30
C GLY A 618 21.00 12.07 13.42
N LEU A 619 20.01 11.20 13.70
CA LEU A 619 18.58 11.55 13.80
C LEU A 619 18.06 11.55 15.25
N ASN A 620 18.94 11.61 16.24
CA ASN A 620 18.60 11.50 17.66
C ASN A 620 18.18 12.84 18.30
N ILE A 621 17.27 13.59 17.66
CA ILE A 621 16.67 14.81 18.22
C ILE A 621 15.58 14.43 19.21
N SER A 622 15.78 14.72 20.50
CA SER A 622 14.89 14.26 21.58
C SER A 622 13.44 14.71 21.43
N ALA A 623 13.19 15.88 20.87
CA ALA A 623 11.86 16.42 20.64
C ALA A 623 11.14 15.81 19.41
N VAL A 624 11.83 15.04 18.56
CA VAL A 624 11.28 14.46 17.34
C VAL A 624 11.53 12.96 17.30
N PRO A 625 10.64 12.15 17.88
CA PRO A 625 10.74 10.69 17.84
C PRO A 625 10.43 10.15 16.44
N PRO A 626 10.80 8.90 16.14
CA PRO A 626 10.35 8.22 14.94
C PRO A 626 8.82 8.21 14.82
N ARG A 627 8.31 8.35 13.60
CA ARG A 627 6.87 8.30 13.30
C ARG A 627 6.20 7.03 13.84
N TYR A 628 6.92 5.93 13.82
CA TYR A 628 6.59 4.66 14.45
C TYR A 628 7.81 4.16 15.21
N LYS A 629 7.65 3.89 16.50
CA LYS A 629 8.68 3.17 17.26
C LYS A 629 8.50 1.66 17.06
N SER A 630 9.55 0.91 17.22
CA SER A 630 9.62 -0.51 16.86
C SER A 630 8.47 -1.35 17.44
N THR A 631 8.04 -1.09 18.67
CA THR A 631 6.99 -1.85 19.36
C THR A 631 5.58 -1.69 18.80
N TYR A 632 5.34 -0.70 17.95
CA TYR A 632 4.05 -0.50 17.28
C TYR A 632 4.18 -0.22 15.77
N PHE A 633 5.32 -0.55 15.20
CA PHE A 633 5.58 -0.38 13.78
C PHE A 633 4.88 -1.46 12.94
N ALA A 634 3.56 -1.32 12.82
CA ALA A 634 2.72 -2.30 12.13
C ALA A 634 3.10 -2.51 10.65
N HIS A 635 3.67 -1.52 9.98
CA HIS A 635 4.16 -1.65 8.60
C HIS A 635 5.33 -2.65 8.51
N ALA A 636 6.30 -2.53 9.40
CA ALA A 636 7.55 -3.27 9.34
C ALA A 636 7.46 -4.68 9.95
N PHE A 637 6.78 -4.85 11.10
CA PHE A 637 6.79 -6.13 11.82
C PHE A 637 5.66 -7.07 11.39
N PRO A 638 4.37 -6.77 11.59
CA PRO A 638 3.31 -7.65 11.10
C PRO A 638 2.96 -7.42 9.63
N GLY A 639 3.26 -6.24 9.08
CA GLY A 639 2.95 -5.87 7.70
C GLY A 639 4.02 -6.28 6.69
N GLY A 640 3.78 -5.97 5.44
CA GLY A 640 4.64 -6.33 4.30
C GLY A 640 5.82 -5.39 4.05
N TYR A 641 6.06 -4.37 4.90
CA TYR A 641 7.06 -3.32 4.69
C TYR A 641 8.38 -3.50 5.45
N SER A 642 8.68 -4.72 5.93
CA SER A 642 10.01 -5.00 6.52
C SER A 642 11.13 -4.70 5.55
N ALA A 643 12.12 -3.89 5.96
CA ALA A 643 13.18 -3.33 5.13
C ALA A 643 12.63 -2.64 3.86
N SER A 644 11.47 -2.03 3.94
CA SER A 644 10.78 -1.45 2.78
C SER A 644 10.04 -0.16 3.10
N TYR A 645 10.08 0.33 4.33
CA TYR A 645 9.41 1.59 4.69
C TYR A 645 10.06 2.81 4.01
N TYR A 646 11.35 2.71 3.64
CA TYR A 646 12.06 3.72 2.85
C TYR A 646 11.38 4.04 1.51
N ALA A 647 10.61 3.10 0.95
CA ALA A 647 10.09 3.15 -0.41
C ALA A 647 9.21 4.39 -0.71
N TYR A 648 8.45 4.87 0.28
CA TYR A 648 7.63 6.08 0.12
C TYR A 648 8.49 7.31 -0.18
N MET A 649 9.52 7.58 0.65
CA MET A 649 10.40 8.71 0.42
C MET A 649 11.31 8.51 -0.79
N TRP A 650 11.73 7.29 -1.07
CA TRP A 650 12.48 6.97 -2.28
C TRP A 650 11.68 7.38 -3.53
N SER A 651 10.43 6.96 -3.64
CA SER A 651 9.55 7.34 -4.75
C SER A 651 9.25 8.83 -4.79
N GLU A 652 9.15 9.49 -3.63
CA GLU A 652 8.96 10.93 -3.53
C GLU A 652 10.21 11.70 -4.03
N ILE A 653 11.42 11.20 -3.78
CA ILE A 653 12.66 11.74 -4.34
C ILE A 653 12.63 11.67 -5.87
N LEU A 654 12.24 10.51 -6.42
CA LEU A 654 12.10 10.34 -7.87
C LEU A 654 11.10 11.35 -8.45
N ALA A 655 9.93 11.48 -7.81
CA ALA A 655 8.87 12.37 -8.25
C ALA A 655 9.30 13.84 -8.23
N ALA A 656 9.91 14.28 -7.14
CA ALA A 656 10.35 15.66 -6.99
C ALA A 656 11.48 16.04 -7.96
N ASP A 657 12.48 15.16 -8.17
CA ASP A 657 13.53 15.38 -9.15
C ASP A 657 13.00 15.38 -10.59
N ALA A 658 12.09 14.44 -10.92
CA ALA A 658 11.44 14.38 -12.22
C ALA A 658 10.56 15.62 -12.47
N PHE A 659 9.80 16.09 -11.48
CA PHE A 659 8.96 17.27 -11.62
C PHE A 659 9.81 18.56 -11.75
N ALA A 660 10.89 18.69 -10.97
CA ALA A 660 11.84 19.78 -11.14
C ALA A 660 12.41 19.82 -12.56
N TYR A 661 12.75 18.67 -13.14
CA TYR A 661 13.16 18.60 -14.56
C TYR A 661 12.05 19.05 -15.50
N VAL A 662 10.82 18.59 -15.29
CA VAL A 662 9.66 18.99 -16.12
C VAL A 662 9.47 20.52 -16.11
N GLN A 663 9.65 21.18 -14.96
CA GLN A 663 9.56 22.64 -14.87
C GLN A 663 10.62 23.32 -15.76
N THR A 664 11.84 22.77 -15.87
CA THR A 664 12.88 23.29 -16.79
C THR A 664 12.52 23.08 -18.27
N GLN A 665 11.61 22.15 -18.58
CA GLN A 665 11.14 21.84 -19.94
C GLN A 665 9.83 22.59 -20.31
N GLY A 666 9.46 23.61 -19.55
CA GLY A 666 8.28 24.43 -19.79
C GLY A 666 7.00 23.99 -19.06
N GLY A 667 7.11 23.10 -18.09
CA GLY A 667 6.01 22.68 -17.19
C GLY A 667 4.90 21.92 -17.89
N LEU A 668 3.66 22.39 -17.74
CA LEU A 668 2.46 21.75 -18.29
C LEU A 668 2.40 21.89 -19.81
N ASN A 669 2.96 20.93 -20.53
CA ASN A 669 2.91 20.85 -21.99
C ASN A 669 2.90 19.39 -22.49
N ARG A 670 2.44 19.21 -23.74
CA ARG A 670 2.23 17.91 -24.35
C ARG A 670 3.54 17.14 -24.60
N ASP A 671 4.61 17.80 -25.01
CA ASP A 671 5.84 17.12 -25.41
C ASP A 671 6.49 16.42 -24.24
N ILE A 672 6.64 17.10 -23.10
CA ILE A 672 7.21 16.50 -21.90
C ILE A 672 6.25 15.46 -21.29
N GLY A 673 4.93 15.70 -21.34
CA GLY A 673 3.92 14.76 -20.92
C GLY A 673 3.99 13.45 -21.70
N MET A 674 4.09 13.53 -23.04
CA MET A 674 4.22 12.35 -23.90
C MET A 674 5.56 11.64 -23.73
N LYS A 675 6.65 12.36 -23.43
CA LYS A 675 7.94 11.76 -23.07
C LYS A 675 7.78 10.93 -21.78
N TYR A 676 7.16 11.53 -20.75
CA TYR A 676 6.92 10.85 -19.47
C TYR A 676 6.01 9.62 -19.64
N ARG A 677 4.90 9.75 -20.36
CA ARG A 677 3.99 8.65 -20.67
C ARG A 677 4.74 7.47 -21.31
N LYS A 678 5.53 7.73 -22.36
CA LYS A 678 6.23 6.70 -23.14
C LYS A 678 7.37 6.01 -22.36
N THR A 679 8.09 6.77 -21.53
CA THR A 679 9.30 6.24 -20.86
C THR A 679 9.03 5.69 -19.46
N ILE A 680 7.93 6.10 -18.81
CA ILE A 680 7.60 5.70 -17.42
C ILE A 680 6.33 4.87 -17.37
N ARG A 681 5.20 5.37 -17.93
CA ARG A 681 3.89 4.76 -17.69
C ARG A 681 3.55 3.62 -18.65
N GLU A 682 3.93 3.73 -19.93
CA GLU A 682 3.64 2.71 -20.94
C GLU A 682 4.49 1.44 -20.78
N VAL A 683 5.66 1.57 -20.17
CA VAL A 683 6.66 0.48 -20.11
C VAL A 683 6.42 -0.53 -18.99
N GLY A 684 5.65 -0.19 -17.96
CA GLY A 684 5.46 -1.06 -16.79
C GLY A 684 6.81 -1.59 -16.26
N ASN A 685 6.92 -2.91 -16.05
CA ASN A 685 8.17 -3.56 -15.63
C ASN A 685 8.92 -4.22 -16.79
N SER A 686 8.62 -3.85 -18.05
CA SER A 686 9.30 -4.42 -19.23
C SER A 686 10.78 -4.01 -19.34
N ILE A 687 11.16 -2.94 -18.65
CA ILE A 687 12.54 -2.51 -18.43
C ILE A 687 12.77 -2.26 -16.93
N ALA A 688 14.05 -2.27 -16.52
CA ALA A 688 14.36 -2.01 -15.12
C ALA A 688 13.92 -0.60 -14.70
N PRO A 689 13.31 -0.40 -13.51
CA PRO A 689 12.79 0.89 -13.08
C PRO A 689 13.80 2.04 -13.12
N MET A 690 15.08 1.81 -12.74
CA MET A 690 16.13 2.82 -12.82
C MET A 690 16.45 3.20 -14.28
N GLU A 691 16.40 2.25 -15.20
CA GLU A 691 16.59 2.51 -16.62
C GLU A 691 15.43 3.32 -17.19
N ALA A 692 14.18 2.97 -16.86
CA ALA A 692 13.01 3.76 -17.21
C ALA A 692 13.14 5.21 -16.75
N TYR A 693 13.56 5.41 -15.49
CA TYR A 693 13.80 6.73 -14.91
C TYR A 693 14.88 7.51 -15.69
N LYS A 694 16.04 6.87 -15.98
CA LYS A 694 17.13 7.48 -16.75
C LYS A 694 16.71 7.83 -18.18
N ASN A 695 15.89 7.02 -18.83
CA ASN A 695 15.35 7.29 -20.16
C ASN A 695 14.47 8.55 -20.18
N PHE A 696 13.76 8.82 -19.08
CA PHE A 696 13.00 10.05 -18.91
C PHE A 696 13.90 11.23 -18.53
N ARG A 697 14.64 11.10 -17.44
CA ARG A 697 15.34 12.20 -16.74
C ARG A 697 16.69 12.53 -17.39
N GLY A 698 17.34 11.56 -18.03
CA GLY A 698 18.69 11.66 -18.61
C GLY A 698 19.82 11.41 -17.61
N GLN A 699 19.51 11.20 -16.33
CA GLN A 699 20.48 10.92 -15.26
C GLN A 699 19.83 10.15 -14.11
N GLU A 700 20.60 9.76 -13.11
CA GLU A 700 20.11 9.23 -11.83
C GLU A 700 19.36 10.29 -11.03
N PRO A 701 18.41 9.90 -10.17
CA PRO A 701 17.69 10.85 -9.32
C PRO A 701 18.62 11.52 -8.31
N THR A 702 18.27 12.76 -7.95
CA THR A 702 18.92 13.51 -6.89
C THR A 702 17.92 13.90 -5.80
N THR A 703 18.38 14.06 -4.57
CA THR A 703 17.55 14.48 -3.43
C THR A 703 17.23 15.98 -3.46
N GLU A 704 17.91 16.76 -4.32
CA GLU A 704 17.75 18.21 -4.40
C GLU A 704 16.31 18.64 -4.68
N GLY A 705 15.62 17.94 -5.60
CA GLY A 705 14.23 18.22 -5.94
C GLY A 705 13.31 18.14 -4.71
N LEU A 706 13.47 17.08 -3.90
CA LEU A 706 12.67 16.90 -2.69
C LEU A 706 12.99 17.92 -1.60
N LEU A 707 14.29 18.18 -1.37
CA LEU A 707 14.71 19.19 -0.40
C LEU A 707 14.18 20.57 -0.75
N ASN A 708 14.19 20.94 -2.03
CA ASN A 708 13.61 22.20 -2.51
C ASN A 708 12.07 22.24 -2.33
N ARG A 709 11.37 21.17 -2.71
CA ARG A 709 9.91 21.04 -2.55
C ARG A 709 9.49 21.22 -1.10
N ARG A 710 10.23 20.64 -0.17
CA ARG A 710 9.97 20.71 1.28
C ARG A 710 10.54 21.95 1.96
N GLY A 711 11.21 22.83 1.21
CA GLY A 711 11.86 24.04 1.77
C GLY A 711 13.01 23.73 2.71
N LEU A 712 13.65 22.56 2.59
CA LEU A 712 14.75 22.08 3.46
C LEU A 712 16.15 22.43 2.92
N LYS A 713 16.25 23.04 1.75
CA LYS A 713 17.55 23.45 1.20
C LYS A 713 18.11 24.61 2.02
N GLN A 714 19.33 24.45 2.54
CA GLN A 714 20.07 25.59 3.10
C GLN A 714 20.35 26.58 1.96
N THR A 715 19.89 27.80 2.08
CA THR A 715 20.45 28.92 1.31
C THR A 715 21.91 29.10 1.78
N LEU A 716 22.85 28.67 0.95
CA LEU A 716 24.29 28.90 1.15
C LEU A 716 24.59 30.40 1.22
#